data_c143980b32e8bd9c201d2f6c88223593
#
_entry.id   c143980b32e8bd9c201d2f6c88223593
#
_cell.length_a   1.000
_cell.length_b   1.000
_cell.length_c   1.000
_cell.angle_alpha   90.00
_cell.angle_beta   90.00
_cell.angle_gamma   90.00
#
_symmetry.space_group_name_H-M   'P 1'
#
loop_
_entity.id
_entity.type
_entity.pdbx_description
1 polymer ?
#
loop_
_entity_poly.entity_id
_entity_poly.type
_entity_poly.pdbx_seq_one_letter_code
_entity_poly.pdbx_strand_id
1 'polypeptide(L)'
;MRQGARIWLVALVSVLVALLAAGSANAAETIDQSAIIAPQHRPPQVDDGWQAGTCYEDPPPPAQCSVETKSLFFEQASGHPQIGFTQFIIKQEPAPIIGEIPVGNLKTVRVDLPVGLSVNPQATPEQCDLAKVEHPGNCPPLSKVGTSEVTATNPLTGLSLTLPKVNVYNLIPQNGEPARFGLTIANNDIFLDAGVAWDGDYHEFFTIQVAKLSLGPGLEVARILRNRLDFEGRAGNGTFITTPSTCYDHESAPYAHVYSTFLRADSYENPDPSFPAGSPFIESELPPNTNPKECDTVPFDPSLSVDPGTAQTDSPTGPTVNVQVPFEVPSAAEKLQPRTKQASSDLQKARVTLPAGMGLNPSAANGLQTCSDGQFGLHTRNPVGCPAASRIGTVEIDTPPLPNGSLIGPVFVGQQLSRDPLSGNEYRIFVDAESPRYGVSVRLVGNVAADPQTGVLTTTFDDAKFGGLPQVPFSSFRLKFNGGPHAVLTSPPTCGPNTASSLMTPWSGNAPAAPSGKFVLTSAPGGGACAKTLGARPFAPSFGTNDSNPKGGVYTQFAINSGRNDGNQELKGVDVTLPPGLTAKLAGVRYCPGSALAAAAVNSGVAEAAHSSCPDSSLIGSAVVSAGSGPDPYRTTGKVFLSGPYHGAPLSLAVVTPATAGPFDLGSVVVRVALFVDPETARVHAVSDPIPHVFGGALLDIRSIAVKLDRPKFSLNPTNCSAFATSGALRGGGSNPLDPAAFSSFAVSSPFKVNGCENLEFKPKLFMRIFGGTRRAKSPKLRAVLIAREGDANIGRSAVKLPKPLILEQASLANVCTRVQFAANDCPKDSIYGFAEAQTPLLDGPLKGPVYLRSSSHELPDMVAALNGQVDVVLDGRIDSVKGRLRTTFDTVPDVPVSKFVLTVKGGKKRGLLVNSTNLCAKKYKVIARFTGQNGKKANQKPKLRTPCRKHHKKGKKKGR
;
A
#
# COMPACT_ATOMS: atom_id res chain seq x y z
N MET A 1 13.58 69.01 -14.02
CA MET A 1 12.26 69.12 -14.66
C MET A 1 12.32 68.97 -16.17
N ARG A 2 13.10 68.03 -16.75
CA ARG A 2 13.14 67.75 -18.21
C ARG A 2 13.06 66.26 -18.60
N GLN A 3 12.82 65.37 -17.64
CA GLN A 3 12.59 63.94 -17.89
C GLN A 3 11.13 63.51 -17.76
N GLY A 4 10.27 64.30 -17.11
CA GLY A 4 8.84 63.95 -16.94
C GLY A 4 7.96 64.19 -18.16
N ALA A 5 8.36 65.11 -19.05
CA ALA A 5 7.55 65.47 -20.22
C ALA A 5 7.69 64.47 -21.42
N ARG A 6 8.76 63.67 -21.46
CA ARG A 6 8.93 62.66 -22.54
C ARG A 6 8.18 61.37 -22.28
N ILE A 7 7.92 61.00 -21.04
CA ILE A 7 7.17 59.81 -20.68
C ILE A 7 5.67 60.05 -20.93
N TRP A 8 5.15 61.23 -20.69
CA TRP A 8 3.75 61.54 -20.97
C TRP A 8 3.41 61.65 -22.45
N LEU A 9 4.38 62.08 -23.29
CA LEU A 9 4.14 62.15 -24.75
C LEU A 9 4.14 60.78 -25.38
N VAL A 10 4.96 59.83 -24.91
CA VAL A 10 4.98 58.44 -25.40
C VAL A 10 3.72 57.70 -24.96
N ALA A 11 3.25 57.91 -23.76
CA ALA A 11 2.01 57.31 -23.26
C ALA A 11 0.77 57.87 -24.00
N LEU A 12 0.74 59.15 -24.31
CA LEU A 12 -0.39 59.73 -25.06
C LEU A 12 -0.37 59.32 -26.54
N VAL A 13 0.77 59.16 -27.17
CA VAL A 13 0.86 58.65 -28.55
C VAL A 13 0.54 57.18 -28.60
N SER A 14 0.91 56.36 -27.57
CA SER A 14 0.52 54.96 -27.52
C SER A 14 -0.99 54.75 -27.29
N VAL A 15 -1.62 55.64 -26.54
CA VAL A 15 -3.10 55.61 -26.33
C VAL A 15 -3.85 56.12 -27.57
N LEU A 16 -3.27 57.13 -28.30
CA LEU A 16 -3.87 57.60 -29.54
C LEU A 16 -3.72 56.60 -30.69
N VAL A 17 -2.60 55.86 -30.77
CA VAL A 17 -2.43 54.74 -31.74
C VAL A 17 -3.31 53.56 -31.39
N ALA A 18 -3.52 53.28 -30.10
CA ALA A 18 -4.46 52.26 -29.65
C ALA A 18 -5.95 52.64 -29.93
N LEU A 19 -6.27 53.93 -29.86
CA LEU A 19 -7.62 54.42 -30.17
C LEU A 19 -7.86 54.62 -31.69
N LEU A 20 -6.81 54.77 -32.49
CA LEU A 20 -6.90 54.79 -33.95
C LEU A 20 -6.84 53.37 -34.55
N ALA A 21 -6.38 52.36 -33.80
CA ALA A 21 -6.46 50.95 -34.20
C ALA A 21 -7.80 50.28 -33.77
N ALA A 22 -8.59 50.98 -32.96
CA ALA A 22 -9.96 50.55 -32.58
C ALA A 22 -11.04 51.17 -33.52
N GLY A 23 -10.63 51.84 -34.56
CA GLY A 23 -11.54 52.37 -35.58
C GLY A 23 -11.43 51.59 -36.90
N SER A 24 -12.50 50.82 -37.17
CA SER A 24 -12.72 50.04 -38.42
C SER A 24 -12.01 48.69 -38.54
N ALA A 25 -12.18 47.78 -37.59
CA ALA A 25 -12.52 46.45 -37.99
C ALA A 25 -14.03 46.47 -38.35
N ASN A 26 -14.38 46.67 -39.59
CA ASN A 26 -15.60 46.13 -40.12
C ASN A 26 -15.49 44.63 -39.88
N ALA A 27 -16.26 44.13 -38.93
CA ALA A 27 -16.47 42.72 -38.79
C ALA A 27 -17.09 42.31 -40.14
N ALA A 28 -16.37 41.61 -40.97
CA ALA A 28 -16.94 40.86 -42.04
C ALA A 28 -18.05 40.03 -41.42
N GLU A 29 -19.27 40.15 -41.81
CA GLU A 29 -20.40 39.33 -41.34
C GLU A 29 -20.03 37.87 -41.63
N THR A 30 -19.71 37.18 -40.55
CA THR A 30 -19.34 35.79 -40.56
C THR A 30 -20.60 35.03 -40.21
N ILE A 31 -20.81 33.86 -40.83
CA ILE A 31 -21.64 32.85 -40.16
C ILE A 31 -20.89 32.42 -38.93
N ASP A 32 -21.07 33.19 -37.87
CA ASP A 32 -20.81 32.79 -36.52
C ASP A 32 -22.13 32.35 -35.90
N GLN A 33 -22.16 32.06 -34.65
CA GLN A 33 -23.37 31.63 -33.93
C GLN A 33 -24.50 32.67 -34.07
N SER A 34 -24.21 33.95 -34.35
CA SER A 34 -25.20 35.00 -34.53
C SER A 34 -25.95 34.91 -35.85
N ALA A 35 -25.47 34.12 -36.80
CA ALA A 35 -26.15 33.89 -38.07
C ALA A 35 -27.25 32.81 -37.98
N ILE A 36 -27.23 32.00 -36.94
CA ILE A 36 -28.28 31.02 -36.65
C ILE A 36 -29.37 31.74 -35.87
N ILE A 37 -30.64 31.63 -36.33
CA ILE A 37 -31.78 32.22 -35.61
C ILE A 37 -32.00 31.46 -34.31
N ALA A 38 -31.92 32.17 -33.18
CA ALA A 38 -32.33 31.62 -31.90
C ALA A 38 -33.82 31.27 -31.96
N PRO A 39 -34.31 30.25 -31.23
CA PRO A 39 -35.70 29.87 -31.22
C PRO A 39 -36.58 31.08 -30.89
N GLN A 40 -37.53 31.42 -31.74
CA GLN A 40 -38.47 32.51 -31.51
C GLN A 40 -39.91 32.00 -31.75
N HIS A 41 -40.78 32.13 -30.75
CA HIS A 41 -42.22 31.89 -30.92
C HIS A 41 -42.86 33.05 -31.66
N ARG A 42 -43.14 32.86 -32.93
CA ARG A 42 -43.96 33.82 -33.72
C ARG A 42 -45.29 33.18 -34.17
N PRO A 43 -46.43 33.57 -33.57
CA PRO A 43 -47.71 33.16 -34.17
C PRO A 43 -47.99 33.90 -35.48
N PRO A 44 -48.50 33.27 -36.53
CA PRO A 44 -49.06 31.92 -36.66
C PRO A 44 -48.23 30.92 -37.45
N GLN A 45 -46.92 31.05 -37.46
CA GLN A 45 -46.04 30.24 -38.30
C GLN A 45 -45.05 29.40 -37.45
N VAL A 46 -44.81 28.25 -38.00
CA VAL A 46 -43.88 27.19 -37.61
C VAL A 46 -42.57 27.75 -37.06
N ASP A 47 -42.16 27.18 -35.97
CA ASP A 47 -40.91 27.47 -35.26
C ASP A 47 -39.71 27.70 -36.15
N ASP A 48 -39.22 28.90 -36.11
CA ASP A 48 -37.97 29.34 -36.73
C ASP A 48 -36.83 29.25 -35.74
N GLY A 49 -35.75 28.55 -36.10
CA GLY A 49 -34.53 28.56 -35.32
C GLY A 49 -33.94 27.20 -35.07
N TRP A 50 -32.98 27.14 -34.09
CA TRP A 50 -32.32 25.93 -33.66
C TRP A 50 -33.23 25.11 -32.74
N GLN A 51 -33.54 23.90 -33.15
CA GLN A 51 -34.36 22.96 -32.39
C GLN A 51 -33.74 21.58 -32.47
N ALA A 52 -33.79 20.83 -31.38
CA ALA A 52 -33.41 19.43 -31.33
C ALA A 52 -34.21 18.70 -30.26
N GLY A 53 -34.39 17.38 -30.42
CA GLY A 53 -35.06 16.57 -29.40
C GLY A 53 -35.35 15.16 -29.88
N THR A 54 -35.98 14.38 -29.00
CA THR A 54 -36.45 13.02 -29.26
C THR A 54 -37.97 12.96 -29.16
N CYS A 55 -38.61 12.18 -30.00
CA CYS A 55 -40.10 12.18 -30.11
C CYS A 55 -40.65 10.76 -30.16
N TYR A 56 -41.90 10.62 -29.69
CA TYR A 56 -42.68 9.37 -29.80
C TYR A 56 -43.12 9.06 -31.26
N GLU A 57 -43.40 10.11 -32.03
CA GLU A 57 -43.83 10.01 -33.44
C GLU A 57 -43.47 11.31 -34.16
N ASP A 58 -43.38 11.27 -35.47
CA ASP A 58 -43.22 12.43 -36.34
C ASP A 58 -44.31 12.45 -37.41
N PRO A 59 -45.52 12.98 -37.09
CA PRO A 59 -46.55 13.14 -38.06
C PRO A 59 -46.15 14.13 -39.17
N PRO A 60 -46.80 14.11 -40.35
CA PRO A 60 -46.50 15.09 -41.38
C PRO A 60 -46.91 16.52 -40.95
N PRO A 61 -46.24 17.57 -41.49
CA PRO A 61 -46.57 18.95 -41.17
C PRO A 61 -48.07 19.25 -41.40
N PRO A 62 -48.74 20.09 -40.57
CA PRO A 62 -48.15 20.95 -39.53
C PRO A 62 -47.98 20.30 -38.14
N ALA A 63 -48.37 19.06 -37.96
CA ALA A 63 -48.27 18.35 -36.69
C ALA A 63 -46.90 17.70 -36.44
N GLN A 64 -45.89 18.04 -37.24
CA GLN A 64 -44.52 17.52 -37.12
C GLN A 64 -43.94 17.73 -35.71
N CYS A 65 -43.11 16.82 -35.24
CA CYS A 65 -42.45 16.99 -33.94
C CYS A 65 -41.56 18.22 -33.94
N SER A 66 -41.88 19.17 -33.09
CA SER A 66 -41.19 20.47 -32.92
C SER A 66 -41.44 21.01 -31.52
N VAL A 67 -40.79 22.09 -31.12
CA VAL A 67 -41.01 22.72 -29.80
C VAL A 67 -42.48 23.18 -29.60
N GLU A 68 -43.30 23.35 -30.65
CA GLU A 68 -44.70 23.65 -30.54
C GLU A 68 -45.55 22.40 -30.24
N THR A 69 -45.15 21.25 -30.69
CA THR A 69 -45.86 19.96 -30.49
C THR A 69 -45.32 19.19 -29.26
N LYS A 70 -45.29 19.85 -28.11
CA LYS A 70 -44.73 19.33 -26.85
C LYS A 70 -45.18 17.92 -26.49
N SER A 71 -46.44 17.56 -26.78
CA SER A 71 -46.99 16.23 -26.47
C SER A 71 -46.34 15.09 -27.25
N LEU A 72 -45.59 15.41 -28.29
CA LEU A 72 -44.88 14.44 -29.10
C LEU A 72 -43.46 14.13 -28.58
N PHE A 73 -42.90 14.97 -27.70
CA PHE A 73 -41.59 14.73 -27.14
C PHE A 73 -41.55 13.45 -26.31
N PHE A 74 -40.43 12.73 -26.45
CA PHE A 74 -40.20 11.50 -25.74
C PHE A 74 -39.52 11.80 -24.41
N GLU A 75 -40.17 11.48 -23.30
CA GLU A 75 -39.77 11.87 -21.95
C GLU A 75 -39.28 10.68 -21.07
N GLN A 76 -39.22 9.46 -21.60
CA GLN A 76 -38.83 8.30 -20.80
C GLN A 76 -37.33 8.19 -20.70
N ALA A 77 -36.79 8.09 -19.46
CA ALA A 77 -35.36 7.83 -19.20
C ALA A 77 -35.00 6.41 -19.66
N SER A 78 -33.75 6.23 -20.17
CA SER A 78 -33.29 4.96 -20.76
C SER A 78 -34.23 4.38 -21.81
N GLY A 79 -35.11 5.19 -22.39
CA GLY A 79 -36.13 4.76 -23.32
C GLY A 79 -35.62 4.81 -24.77
N HIS A 80 -36.48 4.36 -25.68
CA HIS A 80 -36.18 4.26 -27.11
C HIS A 80 -37.19 5.10 -27.90
N PRO A 81 -36.88 6.37 -28.22
CA PRO A 81 -37.76 7.23 -29.01
C PRO A 81 -38.01 6.63 -30.39
N GLN A 82 -39.02 7.07 -31.06
CA GLN A 82 -39.26 6.71 -32.47
C GLN A 82 -38.35 7.52 -33.40
N ILE A 83 -38.08 8.77 -33.04
CA ILE A 83 -37.27 9.69 -33.82
C ILE A 83 -36.44 10.61 -32.94
N GLY A 84 -35.20 10.95 -33.38
CA GLY A 84 -34.40 12.06 -32.88
C GLY A 84 -34.24 13.07 -34.00
N PHE A 85 -34.49 14.36 -33.75
CA PHE A 85 -34.38 15.37 -34.79
C PHE A 85 -33.48 16.53 -34.39
N THR A 86 -32.90 17.15 -35.42
CA THR A 86 -32.25 18.44 -35.34
C THR A 86 -32.72 19.33 -36.48
N GLN A 87 -32.97 20.62 -36.22
CA GLN A 87 -33.38 21.58 -37.21
C GLN A 87 -32.74 22.92 -36.94
N PHE A 88 -32.25 23.59 -37.98
CA PHE A 88 -31.75 24.97 -37.90
C PHE A 88 -32.18 25.78 -39.10
N ILE A 89 -32.26 27.12 -38.89
CA ILE A 89 -32.54 28.10 -39.94
C ILE A 89 -31.48 29.17 -39.87
N ILE A 90 -30.94 29.58 -41.03
CA ILE A 90 -29.94 30.63 -41.13
C ILE A 90 -30.61 31.98 -41.34
N LYS A 91 -30.17 33.04 -40.67
CA LYS A 91 -30.63 34.43 -40.89
C LYS A 91 -30.47 34.80 -42.34
N GLN A 92 -31.38 35.67 -42.78
CA GLN A 92 -31.42 36.16 -44.15
C GLN A 92 -31.03 37.64 -44.19
N GLU A 93 -30.44 38.03 -45.31
CA GLU A 93 -30.12 39.39 -45.72
C GLU A 93 -30.75 39.68 -47.10
N PRO A 94 -30.95 40.94 -47.49
CA PRO A 94 -31.53 41.25 -48.81
C PRO A 94 -30.69 40.65 -49.96
N ALA A 95 -31.37 40.01 -50.93
CA ALA A 95 -30.71 39.47 -52.11
C ALA A 95 -30.31 40.61 -53.06
N PRO A 96 -29.32 40.40 -53.93
CA PRO A 96 -28.86 41.43 -54.88
C PRO A 96 -29.90 41.91 -55.89
N ILE A 97 -30.92 41.05 -56.17
CA ILE A 97 -31.92 41.39 -57.18
C ILE A 97 -33.32 41.52 -56.51
N ILE A 98 -33.86 40.48 -55.92
CA ILE A 98 -35.18 40.44 -55.29
C ILE A 98 -35.13 39.39 -54.13
N GLY A 99 -35.88 39.66 -53.05
CA GLY A 99 -36.05 38.70 -51.91
C GLY A 99 -34.90 38.73 -50.89
N GLU A 100 -34.74 37.64 -50.14
CA GLU A 100 -33.77 37.45 -49.05
C GLU A 100 -32.96 36.20 -49.29
N ILE A 101 -31.68 36.26 -48.88
CA ILE A 101 -30.71 35.15 -48.97
C ILE A 101 -30.08 34.86 -47.59
N PRO A 102 -29.68 33.63 -47.28
CA PRO A 102 -28.90 33.34 -46.10
C PRO A 102 -27.63 34.17 -46.04
N VAL A 103 -27.25 34.67 -44.88
CA VAL A 103 -26.08 35.60 -44.66
C VAL A 103 -24.72 35.00 -45.01
N GLY A 104 -24.63 33.72 -45.34
CA GLY A 104 -23.42 33.06 -45.81
C GLY A 104 -23.69 31.68 -46.36
N ASN A 105 -22.61 31.07 -46.87
CA ASN A 105 -22.68 29.72 -47.42
C ASN A 105 -22.11 28.74 -46.42
N LEU A 106 -22.99 27.93 -45.79
CA LEU A 106 -22.68 26.98 -44.73
C LEU A 106 -21.59 25.99 -45.19
N LYS A 107 -20.56 25.82 -44.39
CA LYS A 107 -19.44 24.93 -44.65
C LYS A 107 -19.39 23.74 -43.70
N THR A 108 -19.35 23.99 -42.40
CA THR A 108 -19.29 22.95 -41.39
C THR A 108 -20.36 23.20 -40.31
N VAL A 109 -21.00 22.14 -39.87
CA VAL A 109 -21.93 22.16 -38.73
C VAL A 109 -21.48 21.08 -37.76
N ARG A 110 -21.34 21.41 -36.48
CA ARG A 110 -21.19 20.45 -35.43
C ARG A 110 -22.38 20.49 -34.50
N VAL A 111 -22.88 19.31 -34.17
CA VAL A 111 -23.96 19.10 -33.21
C VAL A 111 -23.45 18.21 -32.09
N ASP A 112 -23.49 18.71 -30.87
CA ASP A 112 -23.15 17.99 -29.66
C ASP A 112 -24.43 17.55 -28.96
N LEU A 113 -24.57 16.24 -28.75
CA LEU A 113 -25.77 15.63 -28.18
C LEU A 113 -25.75 15.73 -26.64
N PRO A 114 -26.89 15.65 -25.95
CA PRO A 114 -26.94 15.61 -24.49
C PRO A 114 -26.11 14.44 -23.92
N VAL A 115 -25.46 14.66 -22.77
CA VAL A 115 -24.76 13.59 -22.07
C VAL A 115 -25.71 12.43 -21.75
N GLY A 116 -25.30 11.21 -22.04
CA GLY A 116 -26.09 10.00 -21.84
C GLY A 116 -27.10 9.68 -22.95
N LEU A 117 -27.35 10.58 -23.93
CA LEU A 117 -28.00 10.22 -25.16
C LEU A 117 -27.06 9.38 -26.01
N SER A 118 -27.43 8.17 -26.34
CA SER A 118 -26.57 7.26 -27.07
C SER A 118 -27.16 6.87 -28.43
N VAL A 119 -26.29 6.88 -29.45
CA VAL A 119 -26.59 6.43 -30.80
C VAL A 119 -25.83 5.13 -31.09
N ASN A 120 -26.53 4.10 -31.52
CA ASN A 120 -25.99 2.78 -31.78
C ASN A 120 -25.85 2.47 -33.27
N PRO A 121 -24.72 2.72 -33.93
CA PRO A 121 -24.52 2.40 -35.34
C PRO A 121 -24.48 0.91 -35.64
N GLN A 122 -24.40 0.04 -34.62
CA GLN A 122 -24.47 -1.42 -34.76
C GLN A 122 -25.94 -1.91 -34.88
N ALA A 123 -26.93 -1.01 -34.72
CA ALA A 123 -28.33 -1.36 -34.76
C ALA A 123 -28.82 -1.72 -36.18
N THR A 124 -28.15 -1.19 -37.23
CA THR A 124 -28.52 -1.52 -38.63
C THR A 124 -28.02 -2.93 -38.99
N PRO A 125 -28.81 -3.70 -39.77
CA PRO A 125 -28.40 -5.03 -40.21
C PRO A 125 -27.10 -5.03 -41.04
N GLU A 126 -26.87 -3.91 -41.75
CA GLU A 126 -25.66 -3.70 -42.56
C GLU A 126 -25.24 -2.24 -42.53
N GLN A 127 -23.96 -1.99 -42.78
CA GLN A 127 -23.36 -0.67 -43.04
C GLN A 127 -23.07 -0.56 -44.52
N CYS A 128 -23.33 0.62 -45.10
CA CYS A 128 -23.10 0.85 -46.51
C CYS A 128 -21.59 1.04 -46.82
N ASP A 129 -21.07 0.29 -47.74
CA ASP A 129 -19.68 0.36 -48.20
C ASP A 129 -19.58 1.27 -49.46
N LEU A 130 -19.06 2.49 -49.28
CA LEU A 130 -18.85 3.45 -50.36
C LEU A 130 -17.82 2.98 -51.40
N ALA A 131 -17.05 1.93 -51.15
CA ALA A 131 -16.21 1.33 -52.19
C ALA A 131 -17.03 0.50 -53.20
N LYS A 132 -18.28 0.17 -52.85
CA LYS A 132 -19.21 -0.59 -53.71
C LYS A 132 -20.29 0.27 -54.38
N VAL A 133 -20.54 1.44 -53.80
CA VAL A 133 -21.54 2.40 -54.34
C VAL A 133 -20.89 3.78 -54.48
N GLU A 134 -21.21 4.51 -55.56
CA GLU A 134 -20.56 5.80 -55.81
C GLU A 134 -21.05 6.90 -54.89
N HIS A 135 -22.34 6.83 -54.46
CA HIS A 135 -22.97 7.86 -53.66
C HIS A 135 -23.73 7.25 -52.46
N PRO A 136 -23.79 7.90 -51.30
CA PRO A 136 -24.66 7.46 -50.20
C PRO A 136 -26.11 7.23 -50.59
N GLY A 137 -26.66 8.01 -51.51
CA GLY A 137 -27.99 7.82 -52.02
C GLY A 137 -28.28 6.47 -52.69
N ASN A 138 -27.26 5.73 -53.08
CA ASN A 138 -27.34 4.40 -53.67
C ASN A 138 -27.15 3.26 -52.64
N CYS A 139 -27.07 3.59 -51.37
CA CYS A 139 -26.90 2.63 -50.29
C CYS A 139 -28.09 1.67 -50.15
N PRO A 140 -27.81 0.42 -49.66
CA PRO A 140 -28.90 -0.53 -49.41
C PRO A 140 -29.95 0.01 -48.40
N PRO A 141 -31.24 -0.27 -48.61
CA PRO A 141 -32.30 0.19 -47.71
C PRO A 141 -32.14 -0.25 -46.26
N LEU A 142 -31.48 -1.38 -46.02
CA LEU A 142 -31.22 -1.91 -44.65
C LEU A 142 -30.16 -1.13 -43.87
N SER A 143 -29.39 -0.25 -44.52
CA SER A 143 -28.47 0.67 -43.88
C SER A 143 -29.08 2.06 -43.61
N LYS A 144 -30.37 2.30 -43.93
CA LYS A 144 -31.07 3.55 -43.66
C LYS A 144 -31.21 3.77 -42.17
N VAL A 145 -30.88 5.00 -41.69
CA VAL A 145 -30.99 5.44 -40.31
C VAL A 145 -31.78 6.71 -40.12
N GLY A 146 -32.22 7.35 -41.20
CA GLY A 146 -32.97 8.59 -41.07
C GLY A 146 -33.32 9.23 -42.41
N THR A 147 -33.77 10.50 -42.35
CA THR A 147 -34.07 11.35 -43.51
C THR A 147 -33.58 12.77 -43.27
N SER A 148 -33.29 13.50 -44.35
CA SER A 148 -32.98 14.92 -44.29
C SER A 148 -33.85 15.70 -45.26
N GLU A 149 -34.30 16.88 -44.85
CA GLU A 149 -34.98 17.87 -45.66
C GLU A 149 -34.21 19.17 -45.64
N VAL A 150 -33.93 19.70 -46.83
CA VAL A 150 -33.14 20.93 -47.01
C VAL A 150 -33.93 21.94 -47.80
N THR A 151 -33.99 23.18 -47.31
CA THR A 151 -34.41 24.32 -48.06
C THR A 151 -33.19 25.11 -48.50
N ALA A 152 -33.04 25.28 -49.81
CA ALA A 152 -31.91 26.01 -50.41
C ALA A 152 -32.42 27.26 -51.09
N THR A 153 -31.66 28.35 -51.06
CA THR A 153 -32.00 29.65 -51.62
C THR A 153 -31.04 30.01 -52.77
N ASN A 154 -31.58 30.47 -53.88
CA ASN A 154 -30.81 31.02 -54.95
C ASN A 154 -30.22 32.38 -54.52
N PRO A 155 -28.84 32.55 -54.49
CA PRO A 155 -28.21 33.74 -53.94
C PRO A 155 -28.41 35.02 -54.79
N LEU A 156 -28.89 34.90 -56.01
CA LEU A 156 -29.16 36.07 -56.87
C LEU A 156 -30.61 36.55 -56.74
N THR A 157 -31.57 35.65 -56.70
CA THR A 157 -32.97 35.97 -56.77
C THR A 157 -33.69 35.91 -55.40
N GLY A 158 -33.03 35.37 -54.38
CA GLY A 158 -33.69 35.11 -53.07
C GLY A 158 -34.79 34.05 -53.10
N LEU A 159 -34.99 33.33 -54.24
CA LEU A 159 -36.01 32.30 -54.31
C LEU A 159 -35.54 31.03 -53.58
N SER A 160 -36.33 30.62 -52.61
CA SER A 160 -36.11 29.40 -51.82
C SER A 160 -36.88 28.20 -52.34
N LEU A 161 -36.23 27.04 -52.40
CA LEU A 161 -36.82 25.78 -52.79
C LEU A 161 -36.56 24.71 -51.71
N THR A 162 -37.61 24.12 -51.17
CA THR A 162 -37.50 22.93 -50.34
C THR A 162 -37.33 21.71 -51.24
N LEU A 163 -36.25 21.01 -51.07
CA LEU A 163 -35.89 19.79 -51.81
C LEU A 163 -36.67 18.59 -51.22
N PRO A 164 -36.94 17.55 -52.00
CA PRO A 164 -37.55 16.33 -51.51
C PRO A 164 -36.73 15.72 -50.39
N LYS A 165 -37.43 15.14 -49.37
CA LYS A 165 -36.76 14.38 -48.28
C LYS A 165 -35.87 13.29 -48.88
N VAL A 166 -34.63 13.21 -48.47
CA VAL A 166 -33.66 12.18 -48.84
C VAL A 166 -33.34 11.28 -47.68
N ASN A 167 -32.97 10.04 -47.93
CA ASN A 167 -32.58 9.10 -46.90
C ASN A 167 -31.16 9.37 -46.40
N VAL A 168 -30.95 9.15 -45.11
CA VAL A 168 -29.63 9.12 -44.47
C VAL A 168 -29.26 7.66 -44.20
N TYR A 169 -28.07 7.28 -44.54
CA TYR A 169 -27.59 5.92 -44.48
C TYR A 169 -26.41 5.79 -43.50
N ASN A 170 -26.31 4.67 -42.79
CA ASN A 170 -25.20 4.30 -41.96
C ASN A 170 -24.07 3.74 -42.84
N LEU A 171 -22.91 4.36 -42.84
CA LEU A 171 -21.77 4.04 -43.67
C LEU A 171 -20.72 3.28 -42.82
N ILE A 172 -19.82 2.54 -43.48
CA ILE A 172 -18.61 2.06 -42.86
C ILE A 172 -17.76 3.28 -42.47
N PRO A 173 -17.45 3.49 -41.16
CA PRO A 173 -16.73 4.68 -40.71
C PRO A 173 -15.26 4.65 -41.15
N GLN A 174 -14.67 5.81 -41.28
CA GLN A 174 -13.22 5.96 -41.56
C GLN A 174 -12.42 5.63 -40.27
N ASN A 175 -11.10 5.51 -40.43
CA ASN A 175 -10.22 5.34 -39.26
C ASN A 175 -10.28 6.60 -38.38
N GLY A 176 -10.51 6.39 -37.10
CA GLY A 176 -10.67 7.46 -36.10
C GLY A 176 -12.08 7.95 -35.89
N GLU A 177 -13.09 7.30 -36.50
CA GLU A 177 -14.51 7.66 -36.37
C GLU A 177 -15.29 6.47 -35.78
N PRO A 178 -16.10 6.67 -34.72
CA PRO A 178 -16.95 5.61 -34.15
C PRO A 178 -18.13 5.28 -35.07
N ALA A 179 -18.62 6.26 -35.80
CA ALA A 179 -19.67 6.09 -36.79
C ALA A 179 -19.60 7.14 -37.91
N ARG A 180 -20.17 6.83 -39.04
CA ARG A 180 -20.31 7.77 -40.15
C ARG A 180 -21.65 7.59 -40.83
N PHE A 181 -22.31 8.70 -41.12
CA PHE A 181 -23.58 8.70 -41.86
C PHE A 181 -23.45 9.52 -43.17
N GLY A 182 -24.26 9.23 -44.12
CA GLY A 182 -24.20 9.96 -45.38
C GLY A 182 -25.55 10.04 -46.11
N LEU A 183 -25.68 11.07 -46.91
CA LEU A 183 -26.83 11.31 -47.76
C LEU A 183 -26.39 12.02 -49.03
N THR A 184 -27.22 11.97 -50.08
CA THR A 184 -26.96 12.67 -51.35
C THR A 184 -28.12 13.60 -51.67
N ILE A 185 -27.83 14.89 -51.84
CA ILE A 185 -28.80 15.92 -52.20
C ILE A 185 -28.37 16.54 -53.54
N ALA A 186 -29.22 16.46 -54.58
CA ALA A 186 -28.97 17.01 -55.90
C ALA A 186 -27.55 16.68 -56.42
N ASN A 187 -27.16 15.42 -56.31
CA ASN A 187 -25.83 14.88 -56.67
C ASN A 187 -24.64 15.40 -55.81
N ASN A 188 -24.93 16.04 -54.70
CA ASN A 188 -23.91 16.41 -53.71
C ASN A 188 -23.93 15.45 -52.52
N ASP A 189 -22.80 14.85 -52.20
CA ASP A 189 -22.66 13.97 -51.06
C ASP A 189 -22.38 14.77 -49.79
N ILE A 190 -23.12 14.50 -48.76
CA ILE A 190 -22.96 15.11 -47.43
C ILE A 190 -22.71 14.02 -46.43
N PHE A 191 -21.63 14.19 -45.63
CA PHE A 191 -21.20 13.24 -44.60
C PHE A 191 -21.39 13.84 -43.22
N LEU A 192 -21.77 12.97 -42.30
CA LEU A 192 -21.86 13.24 -40.86
C LEU A 192 -20.87 12.32 -40.18
N ASP A 193 -19.75 12.87 -39.72
CA ASP A 193 -18.68 12.16 -39.07
C ASP A 193 -18.92 12.23 -37.55
N ALA A 194 -19.23 11.10 -36.92
CA ALA A 194 -19.49 11.02 -35.51
C ALA A 194 -18.19 11.00 -34.68
N GLY A 195 -18.30 11.44 -33.44
CA GLY A 195 -17.21 11.42 -32.48
C GLY A 195 -17.74 11.36 -31.05
N VAL A 196 -16.83 11.10 -30.10
CA VAL A 196 -17.08 11.11 -28.66
C VAL A 196 -16.13 12.08 -27.98
N ALA A 197 -16.63 12.92 -27.08
CA ALA A 197 -15.83 13.86 -26.29
C ALA A 197 -15.19 13.14 -25.09
N TRP A 198 -14.37 12.12 -25.36
CA TRP A 198 -13.77 11.25 -24.34
C TRP A 198 -12.72 11.92 -23.45
N ASP A 199 -12.25 13.11 -23.82
CA ASP A 199 -11.43 13.99 -22.98
C ASP A 199 -12.28 14.91 -22.06
N GLY A 200 -13.60 14.80 -22.15
CA GLY A 200 -14.61 15.53 -21.39
C GLY A 200 -15.60 14.60 -20.68
N ASP A 201 -16.87 14.85 -20.92
CA ASP A 201 -18.01 14.17 -20.29
C ASP A 201 -18.55 12.99 -21.10
N TYR A 202 -17.86 12.60 -22.15
CA TYR A 202 -18.19 11.49 -23.07
C TYR A 202 -19.47 11.68 -23.89
N HIS A 203 -20.00 12.91 -24.02
CA HIS A 203 -21.11 13.14 -24.95
C HIS A 203 -20.74 12.78 -26.38
N GLU A 204 -21.74 12.31 -27.13
CA GLU A 204 -21.57 12.02 -28.55
C GLU A 204 -21.81 13.31 -29.38
N PHE A 205 -21.12 13.46 -30.48
CA PHE A 205 -21.29 14.57 -31.41
C PHE A 205 -21.14 14.11 -32.84
N PHE A 206 -21.68 14.89 -33.78
CA PHE A 206 -21.40 14.69 -35.18
C PHE A 206 -21.06 16.02 -35.89
N THR A 207 -20.17 15.93 -36.84
CA THR A 207 -19.69 17.05 -37.67
C THR A 207 -20.13 16.82 -39.10
N ILE A 208 -20.84 17.77 -39.64
CA ILE A 208 -21.37 17.73 -41.00
C ILE A 208 -20.47 18.61 -41.87
N GLN A 209 -19.86 18.01 -42.88
CA GLN A 209 -19.17 18.75 -43.95
C GLN A 209 -20.14 19.02 -45.07
N VAL A 210 -20.49 20.28 -45.27
CA VAL A 210 -21.48 20.69 -46.29
C VAL A 210 -20.74 21.06 -47.57
N ALA A 211 -20.94 20.28 -48.62
CA ALA A 211 -20.46 20.63 -49.93
C ALA A 211 -21.18 21.90 -50.48
N LYS A 212 -20.50 22.69 -51.31
CA LYS A 212 -21.20 23.79 -52.04
C LYS A 212 -22.27 23.21 -52.95
N LEU A 213 -23.53 23.51 -52.65
CA LEU A 213 -24.67 22.95 -53.38
C LEU A 213 -24.78 23.47 -54.80
N SER A 214 -24.67 22.59 -55.78
CA SER A 214 -25.00 22.89 -57.16
C SER A 214 -26.36 22.27 -57.48
N LEU A 215 -27.36 23.08 -57.79
CA LEU A 215 -28.74 22.65 -58.16
C LEU A 215 -28.89 22.56 -59.70
N GLY A 216 -27.80 22.71 -60.48
CA GLY A 216 -27.82 22.62 -61.92
C GLY A 216 -27.26 23.88 -62.63
N PRO A 217 -27.20 23.89 -63.97
CA PRO A 217 -26.65 25.01 -64.74
C PRO A 217 -27.35 26.34 -64.40
N GLY A 218 -26.60 27.34 -63.95
CA GLY A 218 -27.10 28.63 -63.52
C GLY A 218 -27.58 28.74 -62.08
N LEU A 219 -27.47 27.63 -61.29
CA LEU A 219 -27.76 27.53 -59.84
C LEU A 219 -26.56 26.95 -59.10
N GLU A 220 -25.34 27.34 -59.51
CA GLU A 220 -24.08 26.66 -59.12
C GLU A 220 -23.73 26.83 -57.66
N VAL A 221 -24.30 27.76 -56.90
CA VAL A 221 -24.03 27.95 -55.49
C VAL A 221 -25.33 28.35 -54.78
N ALA A 222 -26.22 27.40 -54.54
CA ALA A 222 -27.37 27.62 -53.67
C ALA A 222 -26.91 27.64 -52.21
N ARG A 223 -27.46 28.59 -51.40
CA ARG A 223 -27.20 28.70 -49.97
C ARG A 223 -28.26 27.91 -49.20
N ILE A 224 -27.85 27.13 -48.21
CA ILE A 224 -28.76 26.43 -47.31
C ILE A 224 -29.46 27.47 -46.42
N LEU A 225 -30.76 27.52 -46.44
CA LEU A 225 -31.58 28.33 -45.56
C LEU A 225 -32.01 27.55 -44.32
N ARG A 226 -32.49 26.30 -44.52
CA ARG A 226 -33.02 25.43 -43.48
C ARG A 226 -32.51 24.03 -43.74
N ASN A 227 -32.12 23.34 -42.66
CA ASN A 227 -31.96 21.89 -42.66
C ASN A 227 -32.77 21.29 -41.52
N ARG A 228 -33.46 20.22 -41.81
CA ARG A 228 -34.01 19.30 -40.79
C ARG A 228 -33.44 17.92 -41.05
N LEU A 229 -32.86 17.34 -40.00
CA LEU A 229 -32.32 16.00 -39.99
C LEU A 229 -33.09 15.18 -38.97
N ASP A 230 -33.73 14.11 -39.44
CA ASP A 230 -34.52 13.18 -38.62
C ASP A 230 -33.79 11.85 -38.59
N PHE A 231 -33.33 11.39 -37.44
CA PHE A 231 -32.82 10.03 -37.22
C PHE A 231 -33.92 9.13 -36.72
N GLU A 232 -34.07 7.95 -37.32
CA GLU A 232 -34.98 6.92 -36.83
C GLU A 232 -34.45 6.39 -35.47
N GLY A 233 -35.26 6.34 -34.43
CA GLY A 233 -34.88 5.81 -33.14
C GLY A 233 -34.66 4.30 -33.17
N ARG A 234 -35.06 3.66 -34.26
CA ARG A 234 -34.85 2.25 -34.57
C ARG A 234 -34.41 2.09 -36.01
N ALA A 235 -33.31 1.42 -36.19
CA ALA A 235 -32.78 1.13 -37.51
C ALA A 235 -32.74 -0.39 -37.71
N GLY A 236 -33.34 -0.85 -38.82
CA GLY A 236 -33.50 -2.28 -39.06
C GLY A 236 -34.25 -2.99 -37.94
N ASN A 237 -33.59 -3.89 -37.24
CA ASN A 237 -34.18 -4.62 -36.12
C ASN A 237 -33.66 -4.15 -34.75
N GLY A 238 -32.68 -3.21 -34.69
CA GLY A 238 -32.04 -2.72 -33.50
C GLY A 238 -32.56 -1.39 -32.99
N THR A 239 -32.29 -1.10 -31.74
CA THR A 239 -32.47 0.23 -31.15
C THR A 239 -31.30 1.12 -31.59
N PHE A 240 -31.61 2.24 -32.24
CA PHE A 240 -30.58 3.16 -32.75
C PHE A 240 -30.37 4.34 -31.81
N ILE A 241 -31.43 4.88 -31.16
CA ILE A 241 -31.31 5.96 -30.17
C ILE A 241 -31.80 5.46 -28.81
N THR A 242 -31.04 5.78 -27.76
CA THR A 242 -31.43 5.56 -26.36
C THR A 242 -31.26 6.88 -25.61
N THR A 243 -32.34 7.28 -24.89
CA THR A 243 -32.29 8.49 -24.03
C THR A 243 -31.45 8.27 -22.78
N PRO A 244 -30.97 9.35 -22.14
CA PRO A 244 -30.19 9.25 -20.91
C PRO A 244 -30.93 8.48 -19.83
N SER A 245 -30.15 7.76 -18.99
CA SER A 245 -30.68 7.06 -17.80
C SER A 245 -30.89 7.99 -16.60
N THR A 246 -30.52 9.26 -16.71
CA THR A 246 -30.66 10.29 -15.67
C THR A 246 -31.88 11.16 -15.93
N CYS A 247 -32.65 11.43 -14.88
CA CYS A 247 -33.70 12.46 -14.89
C CYS A 247 -33.07 13.81 -14.56
N TYR A 248 -33.31 14.78 -15.42
CA TYR A 248 -32.81 16.13 -15.23
C TYR A 248 -33.88 17.00 -14.59
N ASP A 249 -33.53 17.61 -13.45
CA ASP A 249 -34.34 18.62 -12.81
C ASP A 249 -33.76 20.00 -13.13
N HIS A 250 -34.53 20.84 -13.83
CA HIS A 250 -34.12 22.19 -14.22
C HIS A 250 -33.88 23.14 -13.04
N GLU A 251 -34.35 22.81 -11.86
CA GLU A 251 -34.32 23.70 -10.70
C GLU A 251 -33.07 23.50 -9.80
N SER A 252 -32.35 22.39 -9.96
CA SER A 252 -31.21 22.09 -9.08
C SER A 252 -29.86 22.13 -9.83
N ALA A 253 -29.04 23.10 -9.48
CA ALA A 253 -27.62 23.05 -9.86
C ALA A 253 -26.92 21.78 -9.27
N PRO A 254 -26.05 21.13 -10.00
CA PRO A 254 -25.29 21.57 -11.18
C PRO A 254 -25.88 21.14 -12.53
N TYR A 255 -27.08 20.60 -12.58
CA TYR A 255 -27.66 19.94 -13.76
C TYR A 255 -28.57 20.87 -14.61
N ALA A 256 -28.59 22.14 -14.32
CA ALA A 256 -29.55 23.12 -14.85
C ALA A 256 -29.52 23.29 -16.38
N HIS A 257 -28.69 22.61 -17.16
CA HIS A 257 -28.62 22.74 -18.62
C HIS A 257 -28.16 21.47 -19.35
N VAL A 258 -28.31 20.30 -18.72
CA VAL A 258 -27.59 19.10 -19.16
C VAL A 258 -28.30 18.31 -20.28
N TYR A 259 -29.61 18.47 -20.44
CA TYR A 259 -30.37 17.80 -21.50
C TYR A 259 -30.62 18.72 -22.71
N SER A 260 -29.56 19.39 -23.13
CA SER A 260 -29.59 20.28 -24.29
C SER A 260 -28.68 19.77 -25.39
N THR A 261 -29.10 20.01 -26.63
CA THR A 261 -28.26 19.76 -27.80
C THR A 261 -27.65 21.08 -28.23
N PHE A 262 -26.36 21.06 -28.49
CA PHE A 262 -25.62 22.26 -28.85
C PHE A 262 -25.22 22.25 -30.30
N LEU A 263 -25.29 23.42 -30.96
CA LEU A 263 -24.94 23.59 -32.37
C LEU A 263 -23.81 24.63 -32.49
N ARG A 264 -22.91 24.37 -33.41
CA ARG A 264 -21.90 25.30 -33.87
C ARG A 264 -21.73 25.18 -35.39
N ALA A 265 -21.56 26.32 -36.08
CA ALA A 265 -21.41 26.34 -37.49
C ALA A 265 -20.37 27.36 -37.97
N ASP A 266 -19.79 27.15 -39.15
CA ASP A 266 -18.97 28.12 -39.90
C ASP A 266 -19.38 28.20 -41.36
N SER A 267 -18.87 29.18 -42.08
CA SER A 267 -19.14 29.38 -43.50
C SER A 267 -17.90 29.30 -44.39
N TYR A 268 -18.12 29.17 -45.70
CA TYR A 268 -17.05 29.25 -46.70
C TYR A 268 -16.41 30.62 -46.78
N GLU A 269 -17.18 31.66 -46.47
CA GLU A 269 -16.75 33.04 -46.47
C GLU A 269 -15.84 33.36 -45.27
N ASN A 270 -16.15 32.73 -44.13
CA ASN A 270 -15.36 32.86 -42.92
C ASN A 270 -15.21 31.51 -42.20
N PRO A 271 -14.31 30.66 -42.68
CA PRO A 271 -14.06 29.40 -42.02
C PRO A 271 -13.37 29.65 -40.67
N ASP A 272 -13.89 29.04 -39.60
CA ASP A 272 -13.25 29.06 -38.29
C ASP A 272 -12.11 28.04 -38.25
N PRO A 273 -10.83 28.49 -38.22
CA PRO A 273 -9.70 27.56 -38.19
C PRO A 273 -9.60 26.81 -36.84
N SER A 274 -10.27 27.30 -35.82
CA SER A 274 -10.32 26.63 -34.50
C SER A 274 -11.52 25.66 -34.36
N PHE A 275 -12.34 25.55 -35.40
CA PHE A 275 -13.44 24.57 -35.41
C PHE A 275 -12.91 23.13 -35.26
N PRO A 276 -13.47 22.32 -34.34
CA PRO A 276 -14.64 22.55 -33.52
C PRO A 276 -14.37 23.25 -32.16
N ALA A 277 -13.17 23.64 -31.83
CA ALA A 277 -12.88 24.26 -30.55
C ALA A 277 -12.70 25.79 -30.65
N GLY A 278 -13.52 26.58 -29.98
CA GLY A 278 -13.33 28.03 -29.85
C GLY A 278 -14.53 28.91 -30.10
N SER A 279 -15.47 28.53 -30.99
CA SER A 279 -16.71 29.28 -31.17
C SER A 279 -17.73 28.92 -30.11
N PRO A 280 -18.55 29.85 -29.60
CA PRO A 280 -19.61 29.55 -28.66
C PRO A 280 -20.66 28.63 -29.30
N PHE A 281 -21.21 27.68 -28.54
CA PHE A 281 -22.34 26.87 -28.97
C PHE A 281 -23.63 27.59 -28.77
N ILE A 282 -24.63 27.26 -29.60
CA ILE A 282 -26.02 27.63 -29.40
C ILE A 282 -26.73 26.44 -28.77
N GLU A 283 -27.36 26.67 -27.62
CA GLU A 283 -28.14 25.65 -26.92
C GLU A 283 -29.51 25.54 -27.57
N SER A 284 -30.04 24.31 -27.73
CA SER A 284 -31.42 24.11 -28.21
C SER A 284 -32.38 24.44 -27.09
N GLU A 285 -33.46 25.15 -27.42
CA GLU A 285 -34.56 25.33 -26.49
C GLU A 285 -35.41 24.06 -26.47
N LEU A 286 -35.57 23.49 -25.25
CA LEU A 286 -36.49 22.40 -25.00
C LEU A 286 -37.81 22.96 -24.46
N PRO A 287 -38.96 22.42 -24.89
CA PRO A 287 -40.22 22.76 -24.25
C PRO A 287 -40.19 22.46 -22.75
N PRO A 288 -40.75 23.32 -21.90
CA PRO A 288 -40.83 23.05 -20.48
C PRO A 288 -41.39 21.65 -20.18
N ASN A 289 -40.73 20.90 -19.25
CA ASN A 289 -41.12 19.56 -18.80
C ASN A 289 -40.93 18.42 -19.83
N THR A 290 -40.08 18.56 -20.84
CA THR A 290 -39.78 17.49 -21.81
C THR A 290 -38.48 16.74 -21.49
N ASN A 291 -37.92 16.91 -20.29
CA ASN A 291 -36.75 16.16 -19.84
C ASN A 291 -37.07 14.69 -19.59
N PRO A 292 -36.05 13.82 -19.63
CA PRO A 292 -36.20 12.44 -19.22
C PRO A 292 -36.81 12.30 -17.83
N LYS A 293 -37.81 11.45 -17.70
CA LYS A 293 -38.61 11.14 -16.51
C LYS A 293 -38.64 9.64 -16.27
N GLU A 294 -39.30 9.21 -15.19
CA GLU A 294 -39.47 7.78 -14.87
C GLU A 294 -38.15 7.06 -14.59
N CYS A 295 -37.19 7.75 -14.00
CA CYS A 295 -35.88 7.15 -13.62
C CYS A 295 -36.02 6.07 -12.57
N ASP A 296 -37.04 6.15 -11.73
CA ASP A 296 -37.35 5.15 -10.70
C ASP A 296 -37.74 3.79 -11.28
N THR A 297 -38.19 3.78 -12.56
CA THR A 297 -38.53 2.55 -13.28
C THR A 297 -37.39 1.97 -14.10
N VAL A 298 -36.27 2.71 -14.25
CA VAL A 298 -35.12 2.26 -15.05
C VAL A 298 -34.48 1.04 -14.43
N PRO A 299 -34.40 -0.10 -15.13
CA PRO A 299 -33.81 -1.32 -14.58
C PRO A 299 -32.29 -1.17 -14.37
N PHE A 300 -31.80 -1.82 -13.30
CA PHE A 300 -30.36 -1.89 -13.04
C PHE A 300 -30.00 -3.21 -12.34
N ASP A 301 -29.60 -4.20 -13.13
CA ASP A 301 -29.27 -5.54 -12.65
C ASP A 301 -27.86 -5.97 -13.10
N PRO A 302 -26.80 -5.29 -12.61
CA PRO A 302 -25.42 -5.64 -12.94
C PRO A 302 -25.03 -6.97 -12.29
N SER A 303 -24.09 -7.67 -12.91
CA SER A 303 -23.48 -8.87 -12.35
C SER A 303 -21.97 -8.70 -12.16
N LEU A 304 -21.40 -9.47 -11.23
CA LEU A 304 -19.98 -9.51 -10.95
C LEU A 304 -19.49 -10.96 -11.05
N SER A 305 -18.45 -11.19 -11.82
CA SER A 305 -17.72 -12.45 -11.80
C SER A 305 -16.22 -12.24 -11.53
N VAL A 306 -15.60 -13.17 -10.81
CA VAL A 306 -14.18 -13.14 -10.49
C VAL A 306 -13.59 -14.51 -10.79
N ASP A 307 -12.62 -14.54 -11.71
CA ASP A 307 -11.74 -15.67 -11.91
C ASP A 307 -10.44 -15.39 -11.13
N PRO A 308 -10.07 -16.23 -10.18
CA PRO A 308 -8.88 -15.96 -9.35
C PRO A 308 -7.55 -16.10 -10.12
N GLY A 309 -7.52 -16.57 -11.35
CA GLY A 309 -6.31 -16.79 -12.13
C GLY A 309 -5.45 -17.97 -11.65
N THR A 310 -5.75 -18.55 -10.49
CA THR A 310 -5.12 -19.74 -9.94
C THR A 310 -6.10 -20.51 -9.06
N ALA A 311 -5.95 -21.82 -8.99
CA ALA A 311 -6.66 -22.66 -8.03
C ALA A 311 -5.89 -22.86 -6.71
N GLN A 312 -4.67 -22.31 -6.61
CA GLN A 312 -3.77 -22.45 -5.47
C GLN A 312 -4.01 -21.36 -4.42
N THR A 313 -3.89 -21.75 -3.16
CA THR A 313 -3.87 -20.83 -2.01
C THR A 313 -2.49 -20.19 -1.84
N ASP A 314 -2.40 -19.05 -1.14
CA ASP A 314 -1.13 -18.41 -0.70
C ASP A 314 -0.11 -18.30 -1.85
N SER A 315 -0.59 -17.92 -3.04
CA SER A 315 0.20 -17.89 -4.29
C SER A 315 0.02 -16.59 -5.04
N PRO A 316 1.05 -16.10 -5.75
CA PRO A 316 0.91 -14.93 -6.62
C PRO A 316 -0.18 -15.19 -7.66
N THR A 317 -1.07 -14.23 -7.86
CA THR A 317 -2.21 -14.40 -8.76
C THR A 317 -2.55 -13.16 -9.56
N GLY A 318 -3.03 -13.39 -10.81
CA GLY A 318 -3.60 -12.37 -11.69
C GLY A 318 -5.08 -12.63 -11.92
N PRO A 319 -5.97 -12.20 -11.01
CA PRO A 319 -7.39 -12.42 -11.18
C PRO A 319 -7.95 -11.62 -12.36
N THR A 320 -9.05 -12.13 -12.91
CA THR A 320 -9.91 -11.40 -13.86
C THR A 320 -11.20 -11.02 -13.15
N VAL A 321 -11.49 -9.73 -13.10
CA VAL A 321 -12.75 -9.20 -12.58
C VAL A 321 -13.59 -8.73 -13.76
N ASN A 322 -14.81 -9.21 -13.89
CA ASN A 322 -15.72 -8.84 -14.96
C ASN A 322 -17.02 -8.33 -14.37
N VAL A 323 -17.38 -7.11 -14.72
CA VAL A 323 -18.67 -6.46 -14.45
C VAL A 323 -19.47 -6.47 -15.73
N GLN A 324 -20.69 -6.97 -15.65
CA GLN A 324 -21.62 -6.98 -16.79
C GLN A 324 -22.88 -6.19 -16.41
N VAL A 325 -23.32 -5.34 -17.34
CA VAL A 325 -24.58 -4.63 -17.24
C VAL A 325 -25.44 -5.08 -18.44
N PRO A 326 -26.56 -5.77 -18.22
CA PRO A 326 -27.40 -6.20 -19.31
C PRO A 326 -27.92 -4.98 -20.11
N PHE A 327 -27.68 -4.96 -21.42
CA PHE A 327 -28.28 -3.97 -22.31
C PHE A 327 -29.47 -4.62 -23.00
N GLU A 328 -30.70 -4.30 -22.56
CA GLU A 328 -31.88 -4.90 -23.14
C GLU A 328 -32.24 -4.23 -24.45
N VAL A 329 -32.33 -5.04 -25.52
CA VAL A 329 -32.89 -4.63 -26.80
C VAL A 329 -34.36 -5.10 -26.81
N PRO A 330 -35.32 -4.20 -27.07
CA PRO A 330 -36.72 -4.58 -27.11
C PRO A 330 -36.99 -5.72 -28.08
N SER A 331 -37.80 -6.70 -27.68
CA SER A 331 -38.19 -7.81 -28.55
C SER A 331 -39.03 -7.31 -29.77
N ALA A 332 -39.16 -8.18 -30.79
CA ALA A 332 -39.93 -7.81 -32.00
C ALA A 332 -41.41 -7.45 -31.70
N ALA A 333 -42.05 -8.04 -30.69
CA ALA A 333 -43.40 -7.71 -30.28
C ALA A 333 -43.49 -6.33 -29.58
N GLU A 334 -42.44 -5.95 -28.85
CA GLU A 334 -42.36 -4.67 -28.11
C GLU A 334 -41.99 -3.50 -29.01
N LYS A 335 -41.50 -3.76 -30.23
CA LYS A 335 -41.22 -2.72 -31.24
C LYS A 335 -42.45 -1.98 -31.71
N LEU A 336 -43.63 -2.55 -31.51
CA LEU A 336 -44.90 -1.94 -31.86
C LEU A 336 -45.50 -1.07 -30.73
N GLN A 337 -44.90 -1.12 -29.54
CA GLN A 337 -45.29 -0.34 -28.35
C GLN A 337 -44.09 0.37 -27.77
N PRO A 338 -43.77 1.60 -28.16
CA PRO A 338 -42.50 2.29 -27.80
C PRO A 338 -42.31 2.56 -26.30
N ARG A 339 -43.33 2.36 -25.46
CA ARG A 339 -43.30 2.68 -24.03
C ARG A 339 -43.05 1.50 -23.10
N THR A 340 -42.71 0.31 -23.58
CA THR A 340 -42.79 -0.90 -22.76
C THR A 340 -41.46 -1.45 -22.21
N LYS A 341 -40.32 -1.05 -22.72
CA LYS A 341 -39.00 -1.44 -22.13
C LYS A 341 -37.98 -0.31 -22.18
N GLN A 342 -37.38 -0.09 -21.07
CA GLN A 342 -36.23 0.80 -20.89
C GLN A 342 -34.92 -0.01 -20.96
N ALA A 343 -33.87 0.59 -21.48
CA ALA A 343 -32.52 0.06 -21.35
C ALA A 343 -32.10 0.07 -19.87
N SER A 344 -31.11 -0.74 -19.55
CA SER A 344 -30.47 -0.69 -18.21
C SER A 344 -29.82 0.67 -17.96
N SER A 345 -29.88 1.13 -16.72
CA SER A 345 -29.20 2.37 -16.34
C SER A 345 -27.70 2.25 -16.55
N ASP A 346 -27.06 3.34 -16.97
CA ASP A 346 -25.62 3.47 -16.99
C ASP A 346 -25.06 3.44 -15.57
N LEU A 347 -23.79 3.00 -15.45
CA LEU A 347 -23.09 2.88 -14.18
C LEU A 347 -22.43 4.21 -13.79
N GLN A 348 -22.86 4.82 -12.69
CA GLN A 348 -22.29 6.05 -12.15
C GLN A 348 -21.03 5.79 -11.30
N LYS A 349 -21.07 4.75 -10.47
CA LYS A 349 -19.99 4.42 -9.55
C LYS A 349 -19.90 2.92 -9.31
N ALA A 350 -18.68 2.40 -9.35
CA ALA A 350 -18.40 1.01 -9.01
C ALA A 350 -17.45 0.91 -7.82
N ARG A 351 -17.85 0.13 -6.82
CA ARG A 351 -16.98 -0.26 -5.71
C ARG A 351 -16.90 -1.77 -5.69
N VAL A 352 -15.68 -2.33 -5.75
CA VAL A 352 -15.45 -3.78 -5.71
C VAL A 352 -14.50 -4.08 -4.56
N THR A 353 -14.92 -4.99 -3.67
CA THR A 353 -14.13 -5.46 -2.52
C THR A 353 -13.71 -6.90 -2.75
N LEU A 354 -12.41 -7.15 -2.72
CA LEU A 354 -11.84 -8.49 -2.90
C LEU A 354 -12.07 -9.34 -1.64
N PRO A 355 -12.04 -10.69 -1.76
CA PRO A 355 -12.21 -11.58 -0.61
C PRO A 355 -11.11 -11.38 0.44
N ALA A 356 -11.44 -11.66 1.71
CA ALA A 356 -10.46 -11.67 2.78
C ALA A 356 -9.28 -12.62 2.48
N GLY A 357 -8.07 -12.15 2.71
CA GLY A 357 -6.83 -12.87 2.40
C GLY A 357 -6.37 -12.77 0.95
N MET A 358 -7.15 -12.16 0.05
CA MET A 358 -6.67 -11.72 -1.26
C MET A 358 -6.20 -10.28 -1.12
N GLY A 359 -4.90 -10.05 -1.13
CA GLY A 359 -4.34 -8.74 -0.87
C GLY A 359 -3.11 -8.44 -1.74
N LEU A 360 -2.50 -7.29 -1.49
CA LEU A 360 -1.28 -6.88 -2.19
C LEU A 360 -0.13 -7.84 -1.88
N ASN A 361 0.58 -8.24 -2.91
CA ASN A 361 1.74 -9.12 -2.83
C ASN A 361 3.03 -8.31 -2.82
N PRO A 362 3.81 -8.28 -1.73
CA PRO A 362 5.09 -7.57 -1.69
C PRO A 362 6.09 -7.99 -2.77
N SER A 363 6.05 -9.25 -3.25
CA SER A 363 6.92 -9.73 -4.32
C SER A 363 6.78 -8.92 -5.62
N ALA A 364 5.62 -8.31 -5.86
CA ALA A 364 5.39 -7.43 -7.00
C ALA A 364 6.28 -6.18 -7.02
N ALA A 365 6.78 -5.76 -5.85
CA ALA A 365 7.64 -4.57 -5.75
C ALA A 365 8.99 -4.72 -6.45
N ASN A 366 9.39 -5.96 -6.79
CA ASN A 366 10.63 -6.23 -7.53
C ASN A 366 10.53 -5.69 -8.96
N GLY A 367 11.14 -4.53 -9.21
CA GLY A 367 11.15 -3.87 -10.53
C GLY A 367 9.89 -3.08 -10.90
N LEU A 368 8.89 -3.00 -10.03
CA LEU A 368 7.68 -2.23 -10.26
C LEU A 368 7.98 -0.73 -10.30
N GLN A 369 7.36 -0.03 -11.24
CA GLN A 369 7.32 1.43 -11.33
C GLN A 369 5.88 1.92 -11.22
N THR A 370 5.68 3.23 -11.06
CA THR A 370 4.37 3.86 -11.07
C THR A 370 4.23 4.84 -12.22
N CYS A 371 3.00 5.07 -12.64
CA CYS A 371 2.63 6.11 -13.58
C CYS A 371 2.13 7.34 -12.83
N SER A 372 2.62 8.54 -13.16
CA SER A 372 2.10 9.79 -12.60
C SER A 372 0.82 10.23 -13.32
N ASP A 373 0.03 11.11 -12.69
CA ASP A 373 -1.18 11.67 -13.29
C ASP A 373 -0.88 12.40 -14.63
N GLY A 374 0.24 13.14 -14.68
CA GLY A 374 0.67 13.82 -15.90
C GLY A 374 1.08 12.87 -17.04
N GLN A 375 1.65 11.70 -16.72
CA GLN A 375 1.97 10.67 -17.71
C GLN A 375 0.74 9.92 -18.21
N PHE A 376 -0.25 9.73 -17.34
CA PHE A 376 -1.50 9.09 -17.70
C PHE A 376 -2.41 10.01 -18.52
N GLY A 377 -2.43 11.30 -18.17
CA GLY A 377 -3.16 12.31 -18.92
C GLY A 377 -4.68 12.11 -18.91
N LEU A 378 -5.27 11.84 -17.72
CA LEU A 378 -6.72 11.79 -17.54
C LEU A 378 -7.35 13.10 -18.04
N HIS A 379 -8.48 13.01 -18.73
CA HIS A 379 -9.19 14.14 -19.37
C HIS A 379 -8.36 14.95 -20.39
N THR A 380 -7.43 14.28 -21.05
CA THR A 380 -6.65 14.89 -22.15
C THR A 380 -6.54 13.94 -23.33
N ARG A 381 -6.36 14.49 -24.54
CA ARG A 381 -6.06 13.70 -25.75
C ARG A 381 -4.58 13.36 -25.92
N ASN A 382 -3.75 13.67 -24.93
CA ASN A 382 -2.33 13.32 -24.98
C ASN A 382 -2.15 11.80 -24.91
N PRO A 383 -1.17 11.26 -25.63
CA PRO A 383 -0.81 9.84 -25.53
C PRO A 383 -0.41 9.48 -24.09
N VAL A 384 -0.79 8.29 -23.64
CA VAL A 384 -0.38 7.78 -22.33
C VAL A 384 1.12 7.46 -22.33
N GLY A 385 1.85 8.13 -21.43
CA GLY A 385 3.31 8.01 -21.29
C GLY A 385 3.76 7.20 -20.08
N CYS A 386 2.93 6.26 -19.59
CA CYS A 386 3.22 5.43 -18.43
C CYS A 386 4.43 4.50 -18.69
N PRO A 387 5.35 4.32 -17.71
CA PRO A 387 6.43 3.37 -17.82
C PRO A 387 5.92 1.93 -18.04
N ALA A 388 6.57 1.17 -18.91
CA ALA A 388 6.17 -0.24 -19.16
C ALA A 388 6.19 -1.10 -17.88
N ALA A 389 7.10 -0.81 -16.95
CA ALA A 389 7.20 -1.50 -15.67
C ALA A 389 6.09 -1.11 -14.67
N SER A 390 5.22 -0.15 -14.98
CA SER A 390 4.02 0.15 -14.19
C SER A 390 2.78 -0.64 -14.66
N ARG A 391 2.88 -1.38 -15.78
CA ARG A 391 1.77 -2.15 -16.33
C ARG A 391 1.50 -3.41 -15.50
N ILE A 392 0.31 -3.48 -14.91
CA ILE A 392 -0.11 -4.59 -14.04
C ILE A 392 -1.24 -5.45 -14.63
N GLY A 393 -1.77 -5.08 -15.80
CA GLY A 393 -2.87 -5.83 -16.38
C GLY A 393 -3.32 -5.31 -17.71
N THR A 394 -4.50 -5.79 -18.13
CA THR A 394 -5.22 -5.39 -19.33
C THR A 394 -6.70 -5.17 -19.01
N VAL A 395 -7.33 -4.34 -19.79
CA VAL A 395 -8.78 -4.09 -19.76
C VAL A 395 -9.37 -4.36 -21.13
N GLU A 396 -10.60 -4.85 -21.15
CA GLU A 396 -11.45 -4.99 -22.33
C GLU A 396 -12.85 -4.47 -21.96
N ILE A 397 -13.39 -3.57 -22.78
CA ILE A 397 -14.73 -2.99 -22.57
C ILE A 397 -15.56 -3.28 -23.81
N ASP A 398 -16.71 -3.92 -23.64
CA ASP A 398 -17.70 -4.08 -24.68
C ASP A 398 -18.81 -3.06 -24.47
N THR A 399 -19.14 -2.30 -25.51
CA THR A 399 -20.20 -1.30 -25.53
C THR A 399 -21.09 -1.47 -26.78
N PRO A 400 -22.43 -1.35 -26.66
CA PRO A 400 -23.33 -1.54 -27.81
C PRO A 400 -23.02 -0.66 -29.03
N PRO A 401 -22.58 0.60 -28.91
CA PRO A 401 -22.22 1.42 -30.07
C PRO A 401 -21.00 0.98 -30.88
N LEU A 402 -20.14 0.14 -30.32
CA LEU A 402 -18.91 -0.32 -30.98
C LEU A 402 -18.89 -1.85 -31.14
N PRO A 403 -18.21 -2.39 -32.14
CA PRO A 403 -18.01 -3.83 -32.23
C PRO A 403 -17.30 -4.40 -31.01
N ASN A 404 -17.75 -5.55 -30.54
CA ASN A 404 -17.18 -6.22 -29.37
C ASN A 404 -15.66 -6.42 -29.52
N GLY A 405 -14.92 -6.25 -28.42
CA GLY A 405 -13.45 -6.39 -28.41
C GLY A 405 -12.69 -5.24 -29.07
N SER A 406 -13.35 -4.12 -29.41
CA SER A 406 -12.71 -2.97 -30.02
C SER A 406 -12.05 -2.01 -29.03
N LEU A 407 -12.51 -1.96 -27.78
CA LEU A 407 -11.93 -1.15 -26.71
C LEU A 407 -11.08 -2.04 -25.80
N ILE A 408 -9.79 -2.01 -25.99
CA ILE A 408 -8.83 -2.80 -25.21
C ILE A 408 -7.61 -1.96 -24.84
N GLY A 409 -6.96 -2.30 -23.73
CA GLY A 409 -5.74 -1.60 -23.39
C GLY A 409 -5.06 -2.03 -22.11
N PRO A 410 -4.01 -1.32 -21.70
CA PRO A 410 -3.24 -1.60 -20.50
C PRO A 410 -3.89 -1.05 -19.22
N VAL A 411 -3.51 -1.67 -18.11
CA VAL A 411 -3.79 -1.19 -16.76
C VAL A 411 -2.47 -0.96 -16.04
N PHE A 412 -2.33 0.22 -15.42
CA PHE A 412 -1.10 0.65 -14.77
C PHE A 412 -1.30 0.91 -13.29
N VAL A 413 -0.23 0.81 -12.52
CA VAL A 413 -0.17 1.29 -11.14
C VAL A 413 0.07 2.80 -11.14
N GLY A 414 -0.79 3.55 -10.45
CA GLY A 414 -0.65 4.98 -10.24
C GLY A 414 0.36 5.33 -9.15
N GLN A 415 0.92 6.55 -9.24
CA GLN A 415 1.83 7.08 -8.22
C GLN A 415 1.13 7.20 -6.86
N GLN A 416 1.85 6.86 -5.78
CA GLN A 416 1.39 7.05 -4.40
C GLN A 416 1.25 8.55 -4.09
N LEU A 417 0.07 8.98 -3.64
CA LEU A 417 -0.21 10.35 -3.22
C LEU A 417 -0.42 10.48 -1.70
N SER A 418 -0.61 9.39 -1.01
CA SER A 418 -0.83 9.31 0.44
C SER A 418 -0.11 8.10 1.02
N ARG A 419 0.12 8.08 2.33
CA ARG A 419 0.54 6.90 3.09
C ARG A 419 -0.59 6.36 3.99
N ASP A 420 -1.79 6.87 3.81
CA ASP A 420 -2.98 6.36 4.47
C ASP A 420 -3.66 5.33 3.55
N PRO A 421 -3.63 4.04 3.88
CA PRO A 421 -4.18 2.98 3.04
C PRO A 421 -5.69 3.07 2.87
N LEU A 422 -6.41 3.77 3.75
CA LEU A 422 -7.85 3.98 3.62
C LEU A 422 -8.21 5.15 2.70
N SER A 423 -7.26 6.02 2.39
CA SER A 423 -7.50 7.22 1.56
C SER A 423 -7.89 6.91 0.12
N GLY A 424 -7.61 5.69 -0.36
CA GLY A 424 -7.72 5.36 -1.78
C GLY A 424 -6.62 5.97 -2.67
N ASN A 425 -5.70 6.74 -2.08
CA ASN A 425 -4.62 7.45 -2.79
C ASN A 425 -3.23 6.87 -2.50
N GLU A 426 -3.13 5.87 -1.62
CA GLU A 426 -1.89 5.11 -1.44
C GLU A 426 -1.66 4.18 -2.63
N TYR A 427 -2.72 3.49 -3.03
CA TYR A 427 -2.73 2.58 -4.18
C TYR A 427 -3.76 3.05 -5.18
N ARG A 428 -3.35 3.24 -6.43
CA ARG A 428 -4.24 3.64 -7.52
C ARG A 428 -3.97 2.78 -8.74
N ILE A 429 -5.01 2.53 -9.52
CA ILE A 429 -4.89 1.88 -10.82
C ILE A 429 -5.41 2.82 -11.91
N PHE A 430 -4.72 2.86 -13.03
CA PHE A 430 -5.08 3.63 -14.20
C PHE A 430 -5.48 2.65 -15.31
N VAL A 431 -6.67 2.83 -15.83
CA VAL A 431 -7.26 2.01 -16.90
C VAL A 431 -7.30 2.84 -18.17
N ASP A 432 -6.70 2.34 -19.25
CA ASP A 432 -6.65 3.00 -20.56
C ASP A 432 -7.13 2.01 -21.64
N ALA A 433 -8.41 2.06 -21.96
CA ALA A 433 -8.99 1.27 -23.02
C ALA A 433 -9.14 2.12 -24.28
N GLU A 434 -8.45 1.78 -25.35
CA GLU A 434 -8.41 2.54 -26.59
C GLU A 434 -8.92 1.74 -27.78
N SER A 435 -9.60 2.42 -28.68
CA SER A 435 -9.93 1.93 -30.01
C SER A 435 -9.43 2.90 -31.07
N PRO A 436 -8.17 2.80 -31.51
CA PRO A 436 -7.64 3.70 -32.54
C PRO A 436 -8.41 3.64 -33.85
N ARG A 437 -9.01 2.47 -34.18
CA ARG A 437 -9.86 2.28 -35.37
C ARG A 437 -11.10 3.18 -35.33
N TYR A 438 -11.67 3.36 -34.14
CA TYR A 438 -12.91 4.13 -33.93
C TYR A 438 -12.67 5.49 -33.26
N GLY A 439 -11.42 5.85 -32.96
CA GLY A 439 -11.07 7.15 -32.36
C GLY A 439 -11.62 7.40 -30.97
N VAL A 440 -11.92 6.34 -30.21
CA VAL A 440 -12.47 6.40 -28.86
C VAL A 440 -11.48 5.87 -27.86
N SER A 441 -11.35 6.54 -26.73
CA SER A 441 -10.60 6.10 -25.56
C SER A 441 -11.45 6.24 -24.29
N VAL A 442 -11.32 5.28 -23.40
CA VAL A 442 -11.92 5.30 -22.05
C VAL A 442 -10.81 5.25 -21.03
N ARG A 443 -10.61 6.37 -20.32
CA ARG A 443 -9.57 6.51 -19.28
C ARG A 443 -10.23 6.66 -17.91
N LEU A 444 -9.90 5.72 -17.00
CA LEU A 444 -10.48 5.69 -15.66
C LEU A 444 -9.40 5.59 -14.60
N VAL A 445 -9.69 6.16 -13.42
CA VAL A 445 -8.86 6.02 -12.22
C VAL A 445 -9.62 5.19 -11.20
N GLY A 446 -9.02 4.08 -10.78
CA GLY A 446 -9.50 3.28 -9.67
C GLY A 446 -8.70 3.60 -8.42
N ASN A 447 -9.37 4.15 -7.41
CA ASN A 447 -8.80 4.41 -6.09
C ASN A 447 -8.92 3.14 -5.24
N VAL A 448 -7.78 2.63 -4.72
CA VAL A 448 -7.74 1.38 -3.96
C VAL A 448 -7.51 1.68 -2.49
N ALA A 449 -8.55 1.49 -1.69
CA ALA A 449 -8.45 1.49 -0.24
C ALA A 449 -8.06 0.09 0.25
N ALA A 450 -7.06 0.01 1.14
CA ALA A 450 -6.62 -1.24 1.76
C ALA A 450 -6.86 -1.18 3.26
N ASP A 451 -7.56 -2.16 3.81
CA ASP A 451 -7.82 -2.22 5.24
C ASP A 451 -6.51 -2.42 6.04
N PRO A 452 -6.16 -1.55 7.00
CA PRO A 452 -4.88 -1.58 7.68
C PRO A 452 -4.70 -2.77 8.64
N GLN A 453 -5.75 -3.51 8.95
CA GLN A 453 -5.73 -4.67 9.85
C GLN A 453 -5.78 -5.98 9.08
N THR A 454 -6.60 -6.05 8.05
CA THR A 454 -6.90 -7.28 7.31
C THR A 454 -6.25 -7.33 5.92
N GLY A 455 -5.80 -6.19 5.38
CA GLY A 455 -5.28 -6.08 4.01
C GLY A 455 -6.33 -6.26 2.92
N VAL A 456 -7.63 -6.24 3.26
CA VAL A 456 -8.72 -6.35 2.29
C VAL A 456 -8.75 -5.11 1.40
N LEU A 457 -8.79 -5.33 0.09
CA LEU A 457 -8.74 -4.29 -0.91
C LEU A 457 -10.14 -3.92 -1.40
N THR A 458 -10.42 -2.63 -1.43
CA THR A 458 -11.64 -2.08 -2.04
C THR A 458 -11.25 -1.07 -3.10
N THR A 459 -11.53 -1.39 -4.35
CA THR A 459 -11.32 -0.48 -5.49
C THR A 459 -12.59 0.29 -5.79
N THR A 460 -12.48 1.60 -5.93
CA THR A 460 -13.58 2.49 -6.31
C THR A 460 -13.26 3.17 -7.61
N PHE A 461 -14.11 3.01 -8.60
CA PHE A 461 -14.12 3.78 -9.84
C PHE A 461 -15.20 4.86 -9.72
N ASP A 462 -14.79 6.10 -9.83
CA ASP A 462 -15.65 7.28 -9.71
C ASP A 462 -14.91 8.46 -10.35
N ASP A 463 -15.61 9.34 -11.00
CA ASP A 463 -15.05 10.58 -11.54
C ASP A 463 -15.78 11.79 -10.95
N ALA A 464 -15.23 12.35 -9.88
CA ALA A 464 -15.82 13.48 -9.19
C ALA A 464 -15.92 14.75 -10.06
N LYS A 465 -15.13 14.87 -11.13
CA LYS A 465 -15.17 16.03 -12.04
C LYS A 465 -16.46 16.08 -12.82
N PHE A 466 -17.00 14.92 -13.20
CA PHE A 466 -18.22 14.79 -14.00
C PHE A 466 -19.38 14.16 -13.22
N GLY A 467 -19.25 14.02 -11.88
CA GLY A 467 -20.30 13.49 -11.03
C GLY A 467 -20.41 11.97 -11.04
N GLY A 468 -19.52 11.28 -11.76
CA GLY A 468 -19.47 9.83 -11.84
C GLY A 468 -18.71 9.33 -13.07
N LEU A 469 -18.74 8.03 -13.30
CA LEU A 469 -18.22 7.38 -14.50
C LEU A 469 -18.92 7.91 -15.76
N PRO A 470 -18.31 7.76 -16.96
CA PRO A 470 -18.94 8.15 -18.21
C PRO A 470 -20.37 7.61 -18.32
N GLN A 471 -21.34 8.48 -18.62
CA GLN A 471 -22.72 8.09 -18.84
C GLN A 471 -22.88 7.57 -20.28
N VAL A 472 -22.35 6.39 -20.51
CA VAL A 472 -22.40 5.69 -21.78
C VAL A 472 -22.71 4.21 -21.53
N PRO A 473 -23.52 3.56 -22.38
CA PRO A 473 -23.85 2.16 -22.17
C PRO A 473 -22.63 1.27 -22.38
N PHE A 474 -22.43 0.30 -21.49
CA PHE A 474 -21.50 -0.81 -21.69
C PHE A 474 -22.16 -2.13 -21.30
N SER A 475 -21.78 -3.22 -21.93
CA SER A 475 -22.29 -4.56 -21.64
C SER A 475 -21.32 -5.39 -20.81
N SER A 476 -20.01 -5.15 -20.96
CA SER A 476 -18.96 -5.87 -20.23
C SER A 476 -17.75 -4.97 -19.96
N PHE A 477 -17.25 -5.00 -18.72
CA PHE A 477 -15.98 -4.39 -18.32
C PHE A 477 -15.14 -5.47 -17.67
N ARG A 478 -14.10 -5.93 -18.39
CA ARG A 478 -13.24 -7.02 -17.99
C ARG A 478 -11.85 -6.51 -17.64
N LEU A 479 -11.48 -6.55 -16.38
CA LEU A 479 -10.18 -6.16 -15.85
C LEU A 479 -9.37 -7.42 -15.51
N LYS A 480 -8.27 -7.67 -16.22
CA LYS A 480 -7.40 -8.82 -16.02
C LYS A 480 -6.04 -8.37 -15.52
N PHE A 481 -5.66 -8.79 -14.32
CA PHE A 481 -4.33 -8.54 -13.77
C PHE A 481 -3.29 -9.53 -14.30
N ASN A 482 -2.03 -9.10 -14.35
CA ASN A 482 -0.93 -9.95 -14.74
C ASN A 482 -0.67 -11.01 -13.66
N GLY A 483 -0.54 -12.26 -14.07
CA GLY A 483 -0.08 -13.38 -13.23
C GLY A 483 1.45 -13.48 -13.17
N GLY A 484 1.94 -14.59 -12.60
CA GLY A 484 3.37 -14.88 -12.51
C GLY A 484 4.01 -14.49 -11.19
N PRO A 485 5.35 -14.65 -11.04
CA PRO A 485 6.05 -14.46 -9.77
C PRO A 485 5.91 -13.07 -9.16
N HIS A 486 5.74 -12.06 -9.99
CA HIS A 486 5.57 -10.65 -9.61
C HIS A 486 4.12 -10.17 -9.75
N ALA A 487 3.15 -11.09 -9.67
CA ALA A 487 1.74 -10.71 -9.66
C ALA A 487 1.45 -9.77 -8.47
N VAL A 488 0.67 -8.71 -8.74
CA VAL A 488 0.40 -7.66 -7.73
C VAL A 488 -0.51 -8.13 -6.59
N LEU A 489 -1.19 -9.26 -6.77
CA LEU A 489 -2.06 -9.84 -5.76
C LEU A 489 -1.58 -11.25 -5.37
N THR A 490 -1.92 -11.63 -4.15
CA THR A 490 -1.81 -13.01 -3.65
C THR A 490 -3.20 -13.61 -3.43
N SER A 491 -3.35 -14.90 -3.71
CA SER A 491 -4.60 -15.62 -3.48
C SER A 491 -4.84 -15.87 -1.99
N PRO A 492 -6.10 -16.04 -1.54
CA PRO A 492 -6.43 -16.36 -0.15
C PRO A 492 -5.64 -17.57 0.39
N PRO A 493 -5.30 -17.56 1.70
CA PRO A 493 -4.41 -18.58 2.27
C PRO A 493 -5.08 -19.93 2.54
N THR A 494 -6.41 -20.04 2.36
CA THR A 494 -7.19 -21.26 2.67
C THR A 494 -8.03 -21.70 1.49
N CYS A 495 -8.25 -23.01 1.39
CA CYS A 495 -9.16 -23.61 0.43
C CYS A 495 -10.62 -23.42 0.78
N GLY A 496 -11.44 -23.38 -0.26
CA GLY A 496 -12.88 -23.28 -0.16
C GLY A 496 -13.43 -22.13 -0.99
N PRO A 497 -14.71 -21.80 -0.80
CA PRO A 497 -15.37 -20.73 -1.51
C PRO A 497 -14.88 -19.36 -0.98
N ASN A 498 -14.60 -18.47 -1.92
CA ASN A 498 -14.26 -17.07 -1.69
C ASN A 498 -15.26 -16.19 -2.39
N THR A 499 -15.61 -15.04 -1.81
CA THR A 499 -16.60 -14.14 -2.36
C THR A 499 -16.05 -12.72 -2.43
N ALA A 500 -16.01 -12.16 -3.64
CA ALA A 500 -15.84 -10.74 -3.85
C ALA A 500 -17.22 -10.08 -3.81
N SER A 501 -17.34 -8.95 -3.16
CA SER A 501 -18.56 -8.15 -3.09
C SER A 501 -18.42 -6.86 -3.88
N SER A 502 -19.53 -6.30 -4.31
CA SER A 502 -19.52 -4.98 -4.95
C SER A 502 -20.72 -4.13 -4.51
N LEU A 503 -20.60 -2.84 -4.77
CA LEU A 503 -21.68 -1.88 -4.68
C LEU A 503 -21.62 -1.01 -5.95
N MET A 504 -22.65 -1.09 -6.77
CA MET A 504 -22.74 -0.42 -8.05
C MET A 504 -23.88 0.58 -8.02
N THR A 505 -23.58 1.85 -8.23
CA THR A 505 -24.56 2.95 -8.22
C THR A 505 -24.94 3.31 -9.64
N PRO A 506 -26.24 3.31 -9.99
CA PRO A 506 -26.71 3.70 -11.31
C PRO A 506 -26.83 5.21 -11.45
N TRP A 507 -26.76 5.71 -12.69
CA TRP A 507 -27.05 7.11 -13.01
C TRP A 507 -28.56 7.46 -12.86
N SER A 508 -29.44 6.48 -12.90
CA SER A 508 -30.88 6.71 -12.70
C SER A 508 -31.25 7.21 -11.29
N GLY A 509 -30.31 7.19 -10.34
CA GLY A 509 -30.60 7.56 -8.95
C GLY A 509 -31.29 6.47 -8.14
N ASN A 510 -31.57 5.31 -8.73
CA ASN A 510 -32.14 4.15 -8.04
C ASN A 510 -31.16 3.59 -7.00
N ALA A 511 -31.66 2.74 -6.11
CA ALA A 511 -30.85 2.08 -5.09
C ALA A 511 -29.67 1.32 -5.71
N PRO A 512 -28.45 1.43 -5.12
CA PRO A 512 -27.31 0.70 -5.62
C PRO A 512 -27.53 -0.81 -5.60
N ALA A 513 -27.05 -1.51 -6.64
CA ALA A 513 -27.03 -2.96 -6.71
C ALA A 513 -25.75 -3.51 -6.05
N ALA A 514 -25.85 -4.67 -5.41
CA ALA A 514 -24.73 -5.30 -4.70
C ALA A 514 -24.46 -6.74 -5.21
N PRO A 515 -24.09 -6.93 -6.48
CA PRO A 515 -23.74 -8.25 -6.98
C PRO A 515 -22.44 -8.78 -6.36
N SER A 516 -22.29 -10.10 -6.31
CA SER A 516 -21.12 -10.77 -5.77
C SER A 516 -20.57 -11.82 -6.72
N GLY A 517 -19.24 -11.86 -6.82
CA GLY A 517 -18.50 -12.87 -7.58
C GLY A 517 -17.94 -13.97 -6.65
N LYS A 518 -18.13 -15.23 -7.00
CA LYS A 518 -17.67 -16.38 -6.20
C LYS A 518 -16.67 -17.20 -6.99
N PHE A 519 -15.64 -17.70 -6.30
CA PHE A 519 -14.69 -18.66 -6.84
C PHE A 519 -14.23 -19.63 -5.76
N VAL A 520 -13.61 -20.73 -6.14
CA VAL A 520 -13.16 -21.78 -5.20
C VAL A 520 -11.67 -22.04 -5.41
N LEU A 521 -10.90 -22.04 -4.32
CA LEU A 521 -9.51 -22.51 -4.30
C LEU A 521 -9.49 -23.97 -3.83
N THR A 522 -8.70 -24.79 -4.51
CA THR A 522 -8.74 -26.28 -4.35
C THR A 522 -7.41 -26.91 -4.01
N SER A 523 -6.28 -26.18 -4.11
CA SER A 523 -4.96 -26.73 -3.90
C SER A 523 -4.03 -25.79 -3.12
N ALA A 524 -3.04 -26.39 -2.44
CA ALA A 524 -1.95 -25.65 -1.82
C ALA A 524 -0.94 -25.17 -2.89
N PRO A 525 0.00 -24.26 -2.54
CA PRO A 525 1.11 -23.92 -3.41
C PRO A 525 1.86 -25.18 -3.90
N GLY A 526 2.08 -25.27 -5.20
CA GLY A 526 2.68 -26.45 -5.82
C GLY A 526 1.72 -27.62 -6.08
N GLY A 527 0.40 -27.45 -5.87
CA GLY A 527 -0.63 -28.39 -6.30
C GLY A 527 -1.02 -29.47 -5.29
N GLY A 528 -0.51 -29.41 -4.04
CA GLY A 528 -0.86 -30.36 -2.97
C GLY A 528 -2.21 -30.09 -2.32
N ALA A 529 -2.57 -30.94 -1.33
CA ALA A 529 -3.74 -30.72 -0.50
C ALA A 529 -3.62 -29.43 0.31
N CYS A 530 -4.68 -28.66 0.40
CA CYS A 530 -4.69 -27.37 1.09
C CYS A 530 -5.57 -27.36 2.34
N ALA A 531 -5.22 -26.49 3.26
CA ALA A 531 -5.93 -26.29 4.51
C ALA A 531 -7.24 -25.52 4.29
N LYS A 532 -8.31 -25.93 4.98
CA LYS A 532 -9.62 -25.25 4.93
C LYS A 532 -9.73 -24.09 5.94
N THR A 533 -8.82 -24.02 6.92
CA THR A 533 -8.79 -22.95 7.93
C THR A 533 -7.34 -22.51 8.16
N LEU A 534 -7.16 -21.30 8.68
CA LEU A 534 -5.84 -20.75 8.98
C LEU A 534 -5.06 -21.65 9.95
N GLY A 535 -5.71 -22.11 11.02
CA GLY A 535 -5.09 -22.97 12.04
C GLY A 535 -4.70 -24.38 11.53
N ALA A 536 -5.33 -24.86 10.47
CA ALA A 536 -4.99 -26.15 9.87
C ALA A 536 -3.82 -26.06 8.86
N ARG A 537 -3.34 -24.84 8.54
CA ARG A 537 -2.13 -24.67 7.70
C ARG A 537 -0.92 -25.24 8.43
N PRO A 538 -0.01 -25.93 7.75
CA PRO A 538 1.21 -26.44 8.37
C PRO A 538 2.06 -25.29 8.90
N PHE A 539 2.80 -25.54 9.99
CA PHE A 539 3.81 -24.63 10.50
C PHE A 539 5.09 -25.42 10.78
N ALA A 540 5.97 -25.46 9.80
CA ALA A 540 7.28 -26.14 9.87
C ALA A 540 8.38 -25.15 9.41
N PRO A 541 8.64 -24.11 10.19
CA PRO A 541 9.62 -23.10 9.83
C PRO A 541 11.04 -23.66 9.93
N SER A 542 11.96 -23.17 9.09
CA SER A 542 13.37 -23.37 9.24
C SER A 542 13.96 -22.42 10.29
N PHE A 543 14.96 -22.90 11.03
CA PHE A 543 15.69 -22.12 12.02
C PHE A 543 17.17 -22.48 12.01
N GLY A 544 18.04 -21.49 12.03
CA GLY A 544 19.46 -21.70 12.07
C GLY A 544 20.20 -20.53 12.71
N THR A 545 21.37 -20.85 13.30
CA THR A 545 22.28 -19.85 13.82
C THR A 545 23.67 -20.02 13.18
N ASN A 546 24.37 -18.92 12.99
CA ASN A 546 25.72 -18.92 12.41
C ASN A 546 26.65 -18.04 13.25
N ASP A 547 27.83 -18.59 13.51
CA ASP A 547 28.96 -17.92 14.14
C ASP A 547 30.09 -17.78 13.10
N SER A 548 30.40 -16.53 12.74
CA SER A 548 31.42 -16.25 11.71
C SER A 548 32.86 -16.61 12.12
N ASN A 549 33.14 -16.74 13.44
CA ASN A 549 34.44 -17.08 13.97
C ASN A 549 34.29 -18.00 15.18
N PRO A 550 34.05 -19.30 15.01
CA PRO A 550 33.75 -20.25 16.08
C PRO A 550 34.98 -20.64 16.93
N LYS A 551 35.73 -19.65 17.40
CA LYS A 551 36.84 -19.83 18.33
C LYS A 551 36.43 -19.41 19.73
N GLY A 552 36.79 -20.20 20.73
CA GLY A 552 36.49 -19.93 22.12
C GLY A 552 37.14 -18.64 22.64
N GLY A 553 36.37 -17.83 23.38
CA GLY A 553 36.79 -16.58 23.99
C GLY A 553 37.13 -15.45 23.04
N VAL A 554 36.71 -15.51 21.77
CA VAL A 554 36.98 -14.52 20.73
C VAL A 554 35.69 -13.78 20.38
N TYR A 555 35.81 -12.50 20.01
CA TYR A 555 34.68 -11.74 19.46
C TYR A 555 34.32 -12.24 18.07
N THR A 556 33.03 -12.34 17.81
CA THR A 556 32.48 -12.88 16.59
C THR A 556 31.29 -12.04 16.08
N GLN A 557 30.84 -12.33 14.87
CA GLN A 557 29.50 -11.92 14.38
C GLN A 557 28.57 -13.12 14.55
N PHE A 558 27.42 -12.87 15.13
CA PHE A 558 26.42 -13.92 15.36
C PHE A 558 25.15 -13.61 14.57
N ALA A 559 24.63 -14.60 13.86
CA ALA A 559 23.42 -14.47 13.08
C ALA A 559 22.37 -15.51 13.48
N ILE A 560 21.10 -15.09 13.41
CA ILE A 560 19.92 -15.95 13.56
C ILE A 560 19.11 -15.82 12.29
N ASN A 561 18.75 -16.94 11.69
CA ASN A 561 17.95 -17.03 10.48
C ASN A 561 16.71 -17.87 10.75
N SER A 562 15.57 -17.40 10.31
CA SER A 562 14.30 -18.13 10.31
C SER A 562 13.60 -17.96 8.98
N GLY A 563 12.87 -18.98 8.53
CA GLY A 563 12.16 -18.93 7.27
C GLY A 563 11.00 -19.92 7.19
N ARG A 564 10.10 -19.71 6.26
CA ARG A 564 8.99 -20.59 5.95
C ARG A 564 8.76 -20.72 4.45
N ASN A 565 8.04 -21.71 4.02
CA ASN A 565 7.58 -21.90 2.65
C ASN A 565 6.16 -21.34 2.46
N ASP A 566 5.76 -21.06 1.22
CA ASP A 566 4.38 -20.76 0.88
C ASP A 566 3.45 -21.87 1.37
N GLY A 567 2.22 -21.55 1.69
CA GLY A 567 1.26 -22.48 2.26
C GLY A 567 1.44 -22.75 3.76
N ASN A 568 2.59 -22.41 4.36
CA ASN A 568 2.77 -22.45 5.81
C ASN A 568 2.13 -21.26 6.50
N GLN A 569 1.81 -21.40 7.80
CA GLN A 569 1.39 -20.28 8.63
C GLN A 569 2.43 -19.17 8.64
N GLU A 570 1.99 -17.93 8.77
CA GLU A 570 2.87 -16.77 8.85
C GLU A 570 3.79 -16.82 10.07
N LEU A 571 5.00 -16.30 9.92
CA LEU A 571 5.94 -16.13 11.03
C LEU A 571 5.53 -14.92 11.87
N LYS A 572 5.15 -15.15 13.14
CA LYS A 572 4.63 -14.12 14.05
C LYS A 572 5.57 -13.75 15.19
N GLY A 573 6.57 -14.57 15.48
CA GLY A 573 7.49 -14.25 16.56
C GLY A 573 8.57 -15.28 16.82
N VAL A 574 9.55 -14.87 17.62
CA VAL A 574 10.71 -15.64 18.00
C VAL A 574 10.80 -15.65 19.54
N ASP A 575 11.01 -16.83 20.11
CA ASP A 575 11.15 -17.08 21.55
C ASP A 575 12.28 -18.09 21.77
N VAL A 576 13.53 -17.61 21.91
CA VAL A 576 14.70 -18.48 21.87
C VAL A 576 15.69 -18.15 22.98
N THR A 577 16.37 -19.18 23.47
CA THR A 577 17.44 -19.08 24.45
C THR A 577 18.78 -19.35 23.76
N LEU A 578 19.70 -18.42 23.90
CA LEU A 578 21.04 -18.51 23.33
C LEU A 578 21.94 -19.54 24.06
N PRO A 579 23.02 -20.03 23.43
CA PRO A 579 23.94 -20.95 24.04
C PRO A 579 24.57 -20.40 25.32
N PRO A 580 24.90 -21.22 26.32
CA PRO A 580 25.63 -20.77 27.52
C PRO A 580 26.96 -20.13 27.16
N GLY A 581 27.27 -18.97 27.76
CA GLY A 581 28.54 -18.26 27.56
C GLY A 581 28.64 -17.46 26.25
N LEU A 582 27.67 -17.54 25.35
CA LEU A 582 27.56 -16.57 24.27
C LEU A 582 27.00 -15.27 24.86
N THR A 583 27.81 -14.23 24.86
CA THR A 583 27.54 -12.97 25.57
C THR A 583 27.75 -11.76 24.67
N ALA A 584 27.28 -10.59 25.12
CA ALA A 584 27.48 -9.34 24.42
C ALA A 584 28.24 -8.31 25.28
N LYS A 585 29.09 -7.52 24.63
CA LYS A 585 29.74 -6.37 25.23
C LYS A 585 28.84 -5.15 25.15
N LEU A 586 28.21 -4.78 26.25
CA LEU A 586 27.36 -3.61 26.38
C LEU A 586 28.20 -2.34 26.67
N ALA A 587 29.39 -2.50 27.22
CA ALA A 587 30.27 -1.39 27.57
C ALA A 587 30.58 -0.49 26.35
N GLY A 588 30.20 0.80 26.47
CA GLY A 588 30.38 1.79 25.41
C GLY A 588 29.32 1.74 24.31
N VAL A 589 28.24 0.96 24.46
CA VAL A 589 27.07 0.97 23.54
C VAL A 589 25.93 1.76 24.19
N ARG A 590 25.48 2.82 23.54
CA ARG A 590 24.34 3.58 24.04
C ARG A 590 23.05 2.85 23.69
N TYR A 591 22.00 3.10 24.46
CA TYR A 591 20.67 2.59 24.15
C TYR A 591 19.94 3.53 23.20
N CYS A 592 19.20 3.00 22.21
CA CYS A 592 18.20 3.76 21.49
C CYS A 592 17.05 4.07 22.45
N PRO A 593 16.71 5.36 22.69
CA PRO A 593 15.63 5.72 23.59
C PRO A 593 14.25 5.39 22.97
N GLY A 594 13.26 5.14 23.84
CA GLY A 594 11.90 4.80 23.39
C GLY A 594 11.27 5.88 22.52
N SER A 595 11.59 7.17 22.76
CA SER A 595 11.12 8.28 21.92
C SER A 595 11.65 8.21 20.48
N ALA A 596 12.91 7.77 20.30
CA ALA A 596 13.48 7.59 18.96
C ALA A 596 12.85 6.40 18.24
N LEU A 597 12.52 5.31 18.95
CA LEU A 597 11.78 4.18 18.38
C LEU A 597 10.36 4.57 17.99
N ALA A 598 9.68 5.41 18.78
CA ALA A 598 8.38 5.95 18.42
C ALA A 598 8.45 6.86 17.20
N ALA A 599 9.48 7.68 17.08
CA ALA A 599 9.72 8.50 15.88
C ALA A 599 9.97 7.62 14.65
N ALA A 600 10.80 6.56 14.77
CA ALA A 600 11.04 5.61 13.68
C ALA A 600 9.75 4.94 13.17
N ALA A 601 8.81 4.66 14.06
CA ALA A 601 7.54 4.00 13.71
C ALA A 601 6.58 4.90 12.91
N VAL A 602 6.71 6.24 13.00
CA VAL A 602 5.85 7.19 12.28
C VAL A 602 6.53 7.85 11.08
N ASN A 603 7.86 7.79 11.02
CA ASN A 603 8.62 8.31 9.89
C ASN A 603 8.32 7.52 8.60
N SER A 604 8.54 8.16 7.46
CA SER A 604 8.56 7.47 6.18
C SER A 604 9.73 6.47 6.14
N GLY A 605 9.54 5.37 5.42
CA GLY A 605 10.59 4.37 5.24
C GLY A 605 11.83 4.95 4.56
N VAL A 606 11.63 5.82 3.57
CA VAL A 606 12.72 6.53 2.88
C VAL A 606 13.50 7.43 3.84
N ALA A 607 12.82 8.20 4.67
CA ALA A 607 13.47 9.08 5.65
C ALA A 607 14.24 8.26 6.70
N GLU A 608 13.67 7.19 7.24
CA GLU A 608 14.31 6.34 8.24
C GLU A 608 15.51 5.56 7.67
N ALA A 609 15.42 5.15 6.39
CA ALA A 609 16.54 4.53 5.69
C ALA A 609 17.73 5.49 5.52
N ALA A 610 17.43 6.75 5.14
CA ALA A 610 18.43 7.79 4.95
C ALA A 610 19.03 8.27 6.29
N HIS A 611 18.20 8.51 7.30
CA HIS A 611 18.60 9.03 8.61
C HIS A 611 17.85 8.28 9.71
N SER A 612 18.51 7.34 10.35
CA SER A 612 17.91 6.57 11.44
C SER A 612 17.56 7.45 12.62
N SER A 613 16.36 7.31 13.15
CA SER A 613 15.92 7.96 14.39
C SER A 613 16.74 7.53 15.60
N CYS A 614 17.17 6.26 15.63
CA CYS A 614 18.09 5.76 16.64
C CYS A 614 19.53 6.22 16.38
N PRO A 615 20.28 6.63 17.42
CA PRO A 615 21.67 7.05 17.27
C PRO A 615 22.56 5.88 16.83
N ASP A 616 23.53 6.13 15.94
CA ASP A 616 24.48 5.11 15.44
C ASP A 616 25.29 4.43 16.56
N SER A 617 25.48 5.13 17.70
CA SER A 617 26.12 4.57 18.88
C SER A 617 25.36 3.39 19.49
N SER A 618 24.06 3.26 19.20
CA SER A 618 23.22 2.13 19.61
C SER A 618 23.10 1.03 18.56
N LEU A 619 23.61 1.23 17.35
CA LEU A 619 23.57 0.26 16.26
C LEU A 619 24.48 -0.94 16.60
N ILE A 620 23.93 -2.15 16.57
CA ILE A 620 24.63 -3.39 16.88
C ILE A 620 24.59 -4.43 15.76
N GLY A 621 23.78 -4.20 14.73
CA GLY A 621 23.66 -5.15 13.64
C GLY A 621 22.68 -4.72 12.56
N SER A 622 22.38 -5.65 11.68
CA SER A 622 21.47 -5.51 10.56
C SER A 622 20.44 -6.66 10.54
N ALA A 623 19.33 -6.42 9.87
CA ALA A 623 18.33 -7.42 9.59
C ALA A 623 18.04 -7.45 8.08
N VAL A 624 17.78 -8.62 7.52
CA VAL A 624 17.24 -8.79 6.17
C VAL A 624 15.93 -9.52 6.30
N VAL A 625 14.88 -8.91 5.76
CA VAL A 625 13.53 -9.46 5.78
C VAL A 625 13.08 -9.71 4.35
N SER A 626 12.53 -10.88 4.09
CA SER A 626 11.91 -11.22 2.82
C SER A 626 10.40 -11.36 3.01
N ALA A 627 9.61 -10.69 2.16
CA ALA A 627 8.15 -10.62 2.25
C ALA A 627 7.50 -10.92 0.90
N GLY A 628 6.29 -11.47 0.93
CA GLY A 628 5.48 -11.79 -0.25
C GLY A 628 5.54 -13.26 -0.66
N SER A 629 4.47 -13.72 -1.30
CA SER A 629 4.31 -15.08 -1.82
C SER A 629 5.09 -15.27 -3.13
N GLY A 630 5.36 -16.52 -3.46
CA GLY A 630 6.04 -16.93 -4.69
C GLY A 630 7.55 -17.11 -4.57
N PRO A 631 8.23 -17.43 -5.68
CA PRO A 631 9.63 -17.81 -5.68
C PRO A 631 10.63 -16.65 -5.49
N ASP A 632 10.19 -15.42 -5.70
CA ASP A 632 11.04 -14.23 -5.62
C ASP A 632 10.46 -13.17 -4.65
N PRO A 633 10.49 -13.45 -3.33
CA PRO A 633 9.97 -12.52 -2.34
C PRO A 633 10.78 -11.21 -2.30
N TYR A 634 10.11 -10.10 -2.07
CA TYR A 634 10.74 -8.79 -1.93
C TYR A 634 11.64 -8.74 -0.70
N ARG A 635 12.86 -8.20 -0.85
CA ARG A 635 13.84 -8.13 0.23
C ARG A 635 14.08 -6.69 0.66
N THR A 636 13.94 -6.46 1.97
CA THR A 636 14.28 -5.18 2.58
C THR A 636 15.32 -5.36 3.67
N THR A 637 16.10 -4.31 3.93
CA THR A 637 17.14 -4.31 4.95
C THR A 637 16.75 -3.38 6.10
N GLY A 638 16.88 -3.88 7.32
CA GLY A 638 16.67 -3.14 8.55
C GLY A 638 17.93 -3.00 9.36
N LYS A 639 17.89 -2.14 10.37
CA LYS A 639 18.96 -1.92 11.34
C LYS A 639 18.57 -2.48 12.71
N VAL A 640 19.52 -3.04 13.44
CA VAL A 640 19.30 -3.60 14.78
C VAL A 640 20.01 -2.72 15.81
N PHE A 641 19.23 -2.20 16.73
CA PHE A 641 19.70 -1.30 17.77
C PHE A 641 19.57 -1.93 19.14
N LEU A 642 20.53 -1.66 20.03
CA LEU A 642 20.40 -1.96 21.45
C LEU A 642 19.49 -0.93 22.09
N SER A 643 18.52 -1.37 22.89
CA SER A 643 17.60 -0.51 23.63
C SER A 643 17.54 -0.90 25.12
N GLY A 644 16.92 -0.05 25.90
CA GLY A 644 16.79 -0.21 27.35
C GLY A 644 15.79 -1.28 27.76
N PRO A 645 15.42 -1.29 29.07
CA PRO A 645 14.48 -2.28 29.62
C PRO A 645 13.15 -2.31 28.85
N TYR A 646 12.59 -3.52 28.72
CA TYR A 646 11.36 -3.73 27.96
C TYR A 646 10.63 -4.99 28.43
N HIS A 647 9.33 -4.91 28.68
CA HIS A 647 8.49 -6.03 29.15
C HIS A 647 9.08 -6.82 30.33
N GLY A 648 9.71 -6.10 31.29
CA GLY A 648 10.34 -6.72 32.46
C GLY A 648 11.76 -7.26 32.23
N ALA A 649 12.24 -7.31 30.98
CA ALA A 649 13.62 -7.63 30.67
C ALA A 649 14.52 -6.42 30.91
N PRO A 650 15.79 -6.62 31.38
CA PRO A 650 16.72 -5.52 31.61
C PRO A 650 17.21 -4.83 30.36
N LEU A 651 17.12 -5.48 29.21
CA LEU A 651 17.60 -5.04 27.92
C LEU A 651 16.61 -5.41 26.81
N SER A 652 16.68 -4.73 25.68
CA SER A 652 15.97 -5.13 24.46
C SER A 652 16.79 -4.84 23.21
N LEU A 653 16.46 -5.52 22.13
CA LEU A 653 16.82 -5.11 20.78
C LEU A 653 15.63 -4.44 20.12
N ALA A 654 15.88 -3.52 19.21
CA ALA A 654 14.88 -2.98 18.31
C ALA A 654 15.35 -3.21 16.87
N VAL A 655 14.54 -3.91 16.10
CA VAL A 655 14.73 -4.10 14.67
C VAL A 655 13.87 -3.06 13.97
N VAL A 656 14.48 -2.09 13.33
CA VAL A 656 13.83 -1.03 12.56
C VAL A 656 14.03 -1.34 11.08
N THR A 657 12.96 -1.67 10.40
CA THR A 657 12.98 -2.07 8.98
C THR A 657 12.17 -1.07 8.16
N PRO A 658 12.80 -0.23 7.33
CA PRO A 658 12.08 0.58 6.36
C PRO A 658 11.25 -0.29 5.43
N ALA A 659 9.95 -0.03 5.37
CA ALA A 659 9.00 -0.75 4.52
C ALA A 659 8.81 0.01 3.20
N THR A 660 9.89 0.15 2.44
CA THR A 660 9.85 0.68 1.08
C THR A 660 9.70 -0.49 0.12
N ALA A 661 8.58 -0.56 -0.60
CA ALA A 661 8.24 -1.67 -1.50
C ALA A 661 8.19 -1.17 -2.95
N GLY A 662 9.31 -1.24 -3.67
CA GLY A 662 9.45 -0.67 -4.99
C GLY A 662 9.20 0.84 -4.96
N PRO A 663 8.17 1.35 -5.67
CA PRO A 663 7.85 2.79 -5.69
C PRO A 663 7.05 3.26 -4.46
N PHE A 664 6.62 2.36 -3.56
CA PHE A 664 5.78 2.68 -2.41
C PHE A 664 6.59 2.84 -1.13
N ASP A 665 6.29 3.89 -0.37
CA ASP A 665 6.81 4.12 0.97
C ASP A 665 5.68 3.90 1.99
N LEU A 666 5.68 2.72 2.61
CA LEU A 666 4.68 2.33 3.60
C LEU A 666 5.02 2.77 5.03
N GLY A 667 6.22 3.37 5.25
CA GLY A 667 6.72 3.72 6.57
C GLY A 667 7.81 2.79 7.08
N SER A 668 7.88 2.55 8.40
CA SER A 668 8.90 1.69 9.00
C SER A 668 8.32 0.72 10.02
N VAL A 669 8.62 -0.55 9.87
CA VAL A 669 8.25 -1.60 10.83
C VAL A 669 9.27 -1.61 11.97
N VAL A 670 8.81 -1.46 13.22
CA VAL A 670 9.64 -1.54 14.43
C VAL A 670 9.20 -2.75 15.23
N VAL A 671 10.09 -3.74 15.35
CA VAL A 671 9.86 -4.94 16.19
C VAL A 671 10.87 -4.92 17.33
N ARG A 672 10.39 -4.97 18.57
CA ARG A 672 11.24 -5.08 19.75
C ARG A 672 11.40 -6.52 20.17
N VAL A 673 12.57 -6.84 20.75
CA VAL A 673 12.90 -8.15 21.29
C VAL A 673 13.35 -7.97 22.73
N ALA A 674 12.58 -8.43 23.68
CA ALA A 674 12.95 -8.43 25.10
C ALA A 674 14.10 -9.42 25.34
N LEU A 675 15.14 -9.01 26.06
CA LEU A 675 16.30 -9.84 26.38
C LEU A 675 16.35 -10.08 27.90
N PHE A 676 15.90 -11.23 28.30
CA PHE A 676 16.03 -11.71 29.68
C PHE A 676 17.41 -12.34 29.88
N VAL A 677 18.04 -12.04 30.98
CA VAL A 677 19.33 -12.65 31.37
C VAL A 677 19.06 -13.52 32.58
N ASP A 678 19.26 -14.82 32.45
CA ASP A 678 19.13 -15.75 33.56
C ASP A 678 20.22 -15.44 34.62
N PRO A 679 19.86 -15.13 35.85
CA PRO A 679 20.82 -14.65 36.84
C PRO A 679 21.82 -15.72 37.32
N GLU A 680 21.52 -17.00 37.20
CA GLU A 680 22.39 -18.10 37.66
C GLU A 680 23.36 -18.57 36.58
N THR A 681 22.89 -18.56 35.29
CA THR A 681 23.67 -19.07 34.16
C THR A 681 24.19 -17.98 33.24
N ALA A 682 23.69 -16.75 33.38
CA ALA A 682 23.88 -15.61 32.47
C ALA A 682 23.50 -15.92 31.00
N ARG A 683 22.60 -16.89 30.76
CA ARG A 683 22.08 -17.18 29.44
C ARG A 683 21.07 -16.09 29.03
N VAL A 684 21.09 -15.74 27.77
CA VAL A 684 20.16 -14.76 27.20
C VAL A 684 18.96 -15.48 26.60
N HIS A 685 17.76 -15.12 27.05
CA HIS A 685 16.49 -15.54 26.48
C HIS A 685 15.84 -14.35 25.77
N ALA A 686 15.59 -14.49 24.48
CA ALA A 686 15.11 -13.45 23.59
C ALA A 686 13.66 -13.73 23.18
N VAL A 687 12.75 -12.78 23.44
CA VAL A 687 11.33 -12.87 23.11
C VAL A 687 10.94 -11.65 22.28
N SER A 688 10.51 -11.86 21.04
CA SER A 688 10.08 -10.77 20.17
C SER A 688 8.64 -10.36 20.42
N ASP A 689 8.33 -9.10 20.14
CA ASP A 689 6.96 -8.68 19.90
C ASP A 689 6.36 -9.43 18.70
N PRO A 690 5.01 -9.50 18.58
CA PRO A 690 4.36 -10.00 17.39
C PRO A 690 4.78 -9.26 16.13
N ILE A 691 5.15 -10.00 15.09
CA ILE A 691 5.43 -9.44 13.77
C ILE A 691 4.11 -9.05 13.12
N PRO A 692 3.97 -7.83 12.56
CA PRO A 692 2.73 -7.40 11.94
C PRO A 692 2.25 -8.35 10.83
N HIS A 693 0.94 -8.51 10.70
CA HIS A 693 0.29 -9.24 9.60
C HIS A 693 0.18 -8.36 8.36
N VAL A 694 -0.28 -7.14 8.56
CA VAL A 694 -0.48 -6.11 7.54
C VAL A 694 0.35 -4.88 7.92
N PHE A 695 0.89 -4.22 6.94
CA PHE A 695 1.54 -2.93 7.12
C PHE A 695 1.31 -2.05 5.88
N GLY A 696 0.84 -0.81 6.08
CA GLY A 696 0.42 0.05 4.98
C GLY A 696 -0.63 -0.62 4.09
N GLY A 697 -1.58 -1.37 4.66
CA GLY A 697 -2.60 -2.10 3.91
C GLY A 697 -2.10 -3.30 3.09
N ALA A 698 -0.79 -3.55 3.01
CA ALA A 698 -0.24 -4.71 2.33
C ALA A 698 -0.06 -5.90 3.29
N LEU A 699 -0.42 -7.10 2.83
CA LEU A 699 -0.11 -8.35 3.53
C LEU A 699 1.40 -8.54 3.53
N LEU A 700 2.04 -8.57 4.69
CA LEU A 700 3.50 -8.68 4.75
C LEU A 700 3.99 -10.06 4.32
N ASP A 701 3.25 -11.10 4.63
CA ASP A 701 3.57 -12.47 4.24
C ASP A 701 5.06 -12.81 4.39
N ILE A 702 5.59 -12.62 5.61
CA ILE A 702 7.03 -12.75 5.89
C ILE A 702 7.52 -14.17 5.60
N ARG A 703 8.49 -14.27 4.70
CA ARG A 703 9.11 -15.52 4.24
C ARG A 703 10.36 -15.88 5.00
N SER A 704 11.18 -14.89 5.30
CA SER A 704 12.40 -15.11 6.08
C SER A 704 12.84 -13.85 6.81
N ILE A 705 13.49 -14.07 7.94
CA ILE A 705 14.14 -13.03 8.73
C ILE A 705 15.55 -13.52 9.06
N ALA A 706 16.53 -12.73 8.69
CA ALA A 706 17.93 -12.92 9.04
C ALA A 706 18.41 -11.74 9.86
N VAL A 707 18.72 -11.95 11.13
CA VAL A 707 19.28 -10.93 12.04
C VAL A 707 20.75 -11.22 12.25
N LYS A 708 21.61 -10.24 11.98
CA LYS A 708 23.06 -10.34 12.11
C LYS A 708 23.57 -9.30 13.10
N LEU A 709 24.19 -9.75 14.19
CA LEU A 709 24.88 -8.89 15.15
C LEU A 709 26.35 -8.77 14.71
N ASP A 710 26.70 -7.69 14.03
CA ASP A 710 27.99 -7.51 13.36
C ASP A 710 28.80 -6.31 13.85
N ARG A 711 28.30 -5.59 14.88
CA ARG A 711 29.12 -4.54 15.52
C ARG A 711 30.46 -5.10 15.98
N PRO A 712 31.59 -4.47 15.63
CA PRO A 712 32.91 -4.91 16.04
C PRO A 712 33.02 -5.07 17.57
N LYS A 713 33.53 -6.21 18.01
CA LYS A 713 33.71 -6.56 19.43
C LYS A 713 32.44 -6.53 20.27
N PHE A 714 31.28 -6.86 19.65
CA PHE A 714 30.00 -6.90 20.37
C PHE A 714 29.71 -8.31 20.91
N SER A 715 29.51 -9.30 20.05
CA SER A 715 29.25 -10.68 20.46
C SER A 715 30.54 -11.40 20.83
N LEU A 716 30.54 -12.09 21.96
CA LEU A 716 31.72 -12.81 22.49
C LEU A 716 31.39 -14.28 22.69
N ASN A 717 32.20 -15.16 22.14
CA ASN A 717 32.09 -16.60 22.24
C ASN A 717 32.41 -17.13 23.64
N PRO A 718 31.80 -18.25 24.09
CA PRO A 718 32.14 -18.93 25.33
C PRO A 718 33.57 -19.42 25.31
N THR A 719 34.10 -19.68 26.52
CA THR A 719 35.42 -20.35 26.69
C THR A 719 35.25 -21.86 26.95
N ASN A 720 34.06 -22.37 26.91
CA ASN A 720 33.67 -23.78 26.98
C ASN A 720 33.34 -24.30 25.58
N CYS A 721 34.08 -25.31 25.11
CA CYS A 721 33.90 -25.92 23.80
C CYS A 721 32.95 -27.14 23.76
N SER A 722 32.12 -27.32 24.78
CA SER A 722 31.10 -28.35 24.76
C SER A 722 30.08 -28.08 23.66
N ALA A 723 29.38 -29.11 23.20
CA ALA A 723 28.28 -28.94 22.26
C ALA A 723 27.08 -28.32 22.98
N PHE A 724 26.65 -27.18 22.49
CA PHE A 724 25.45 -26.45 22.94
C PHE A 724 24.46 -26.28 21.78
N ALA A 725 23.35 -25.64 22.06
CA ALA A 725 22.39 -25.24 21.05
C ALA A 725 21.71 -23.91 21.41
N THR A 726 21.33 -23.14 20.39
CA THR A 726 20.25 -22.16 20.51
C THR A 726 18.95 -22.93 20.41
N SER A 727 18.06 -22.81 21.36
CA SER A 727 16.81 -23.58 21.39
C SER A 727 15.64 -22.72 21.86
N GLY A 728 14.44 -23.06 21.44
CA GLY A 728 13.22 -22.35 21.81
C GLY A 728 12.08 -22.68 20.88
N ALA A 729 11.27 -21.69 20.54
CA ALA A 729 10.13 -21.84 19.65
C ALA A 729 10.01 -20.67 18.69
N LEU A 730 9.53 -20.93 17.49
CA LEU A 730 8.98 -19.93 16.59
C LEU A 730 7.46 -19.92 16.71
N ARG A 731 6.86 -18.74 16.64
CA ARG A 731 5.42 -18.56 16.74
C ARG A 731 4.84 -18.36 15.33
N GLY A 732 3.79 -19.12 15.00
CA GLY A 732 3.04 -19.05 13.76
C GLY A 732 1.72 -18.33 13.93
N GLY A 733 1.07 -17.92 12.83
CA GLY A 733 -0.21 -17.19 12.83
C GLY A 733 -1.39 -17.95 13.46
N GLY A 734 -1.28 -19.26 13.60
CA GLY A 734 -2.32 -20.08 14.26
C GLY A 734 -3.67 -19.97 13.58
N SER A 735 -4.73 -19.95 14.38
CA SER A 735 -6.10 -19.79 13.89
C SER A 735 -6.51 -18.33 13.65
N ASN A 736 -5.78 -17.37 14.22
CA ASN A 736 -5.97 -15.94 14.01
C ASN A 736 -4.61 -15.20 14.09
N PRO A 737 -4.09 -14.69 12.96
CA PRO A 737 -2.79 -14.00 12.94
C PRO A 737 -2.80 -12.62 13.60
N LEU A 738 -3.96 -12.11 14.00
CA LEU A 738 -4.12 -10.84 14.72
C LEU A 738 -4.17 -11.00 16.23
N ASP A 739 -4.37 -12.23 16.74
CA ASP A 739 -4.50 -12.52 18.17
C ASP A 739 -3.30 -13.36 18.65
N PRO A 740 -2.40 -12.80 19.49
CA PRO A 740 -1.28 -13.55 20.05
C PRO A 740 -1.66 -14.80 20.86
N ALA A 741 -2.89 -14.84 21.43
CA ALA A 741 -3.37 -16.01 22.15
C ALA A 741 -3.71 -17.19 21.21
N ALA A 742 -4.00 -16.90 19.95
CA ALA A 742 -4.30 -17.90 18.92
C ALA A 742 -3.07 -18.41 18.16
N PHE A 743 -1.87 -17.91 18.46
CA PHE A 743 -0.64 -18.29 17.76
C PHE A 743 -0.28 -19.75 18.01
N SER A 744 0.19 -20.41 16.96
CA SER A 744 0.82 -21.73 17.06
C SER A 744 2.28 -21.60 17.52
N SER A 745 2.84 -22.69 18.02
CA SER A 745 4.24 -22.77 18.48
C SER A 745 4.94 -23.97 17.83
N PHE A 746 6.14 -23.75 17.32
CA PHE A 746 6.98 -24.81 16.76
C PHE A 746 8.35 -24.80 17.42
N ALA A 747 8.70 -25.92 18.08
CA ALA A 747 9.99 -26.05 18.77
C ALA A 747 11.14 -26.08 17.76
N VAL A 748 12.17 -25.28 18.01
CA VAL A 748 13.35 -25.15 17.16
C VAL A 748 14.63 -25.33 17.94
N SER A 749 15.67 -25.85 17.27
CA SER A 749 16.99 -25.99 17.85
C SER A 749 18.05 -25.88 16.74
N SER A 750 19.10 -25.10 17.01
CA SER A 750 20.26 -24.99 16.12
C SER A 750 21.53 -25.31 16.91
N PRO A 751 22.33 -26.29 16.49
CA PRO A 751 23.58 -26.65 17.13
C PRO A 751 24.56 -25.47 17.17
N PHE A 752 25.27 -25.34 18.31
CA PHE A 752 26.32 -24.35 18.50
C PHE A 752 27.52 -24.97 19.17
N LYS A 753 28.68 -24.79 18.58
CA LYS A 753 29.94 -25.30 19.13
C LYS A 753 31.11 -24.41 18.72
N VAL A 754 31.92 -23.98 19.69
CA VAL A 754 33.17 -23.30 19.42
C VAL A 754 34.35 -24.28 19.54
N ASN A 755 35.51 -23.92 19.08
CA ASN A 755 36.69 -24.72 19.07
C ASN A 755 37.89 -23.95 19.69
N GLY A 756 38.99 -24.64 19.94
CA GLY A 756 40.25 -24.03 20.41
C GLY A 756 40.24 -23.60 21.88
N CYS A 757 39.24 -24.01 22.69
CA CYS A 757 39.23 -23.67 24.12
C CYS A 757 40.42 -24.28 24.89
N GLU A 758 40.93 -25.42 24.44
CA GLU A 758 42.11 -26.07 24.97
C GLU A 758 43.38 -25.20 24.86
N ASN A 759 43.43 -24.27 23.90
CA ASN A 759 44.56 -23.36 23.72
C ASN A 759 44.50 -22.17 24.68
N LEU A 760 43.30 -21.83 25.25
CA LEU A 760 43.16 -20.75 26.19
C LEU A 760 43.95 -21.05 27.47
N GLU A 761 44.73 -20.10 27.94
CA GLU A 761 45.38 -20.23 29.24
C GLU A 761 44.39 -20.13 30.41
N PHE A 762 44.80 -20.48 31.63
CA PHE A 762 43.97 -20.34 32.82
C PHE A 762 44.86 -20.09 34.04
N LYS A 763 45.09 -18.82 34.35
CA LYS A 763 46.03 -18.40 35.38
C LYS A 763 45.42 -17.36 36.35
N PRO A 764 44.25 -17.60 36.95
CA PRO A 764 43.63 -16.66 37.91
C PRO A 764 44.56 -16.45 39.10
N LYS A 765 44.49 -15.27 39.77
CA LYS A 765 45.28 -14.95 40.97
C LYS A 765 44.34 -14.57 42.10
N LEU A 766 44.47 -15.27 43.27
CA LEU A 766 43.73 -14.99 44.49
C LEU A 766 44.59 -14.31 45.53
N PHE A 767 44.11 -13.21 46.09
CA PHE A 767 44.68 -12.50 47.21
C PHE A 767 43.64 -12.50 48.37
N MET A 768 44.13 -12.80 49.59
CA MET A 768 43.25 -12.78 50.76
C MET A 768 43.90 -12.00 51.90
N ARG A 769 43.07 -11.14 52.51
CA ARG A 769 43.46 -10.30 53.65
C ARG A 769 42.37 -10.25 54.69
N ILE A 770 42.77 -10.29 55.97
CA ILE A 770 41.90 -9.98 57.06
C ILE A 770 42.20 -8.60 57.63
N PHE A 771 41.13 -7.98 58.22
CA PHE A 771 41.24 -6.69 58.89
C PHE A 771 40.71 -6.82 60.30
N GLY A 772 41.42 -6.30 61.27
CA GLY A 772 41.09 -6.38 62.70
C GLY A 772 41.04 -7.83 63.25
N GLY A 773 40.62 -7.97 64.48
CA GLY A 773 40.17 -9.24 65.06
C GLY A 773 41.11 -10.44 64.99
N THR A 774 42.45 -10.28 65.15
CA THR A 774 43.41 -11.39 64.95
C THR A 774 43.56 -12.31 66.15
N ARG A 775 43.10 -11.92 67.35
CA ARG A 775 43.16 -12.70 68.59
C ARG A 775 42.17 -13.84 68.60
N ARG A 776 42.35 -14.86 69.42
CA ARG A 776 41.41 -15.93 69.68
C ARG A 776 40.04 -15.35 70.06
N ALA A 777 38.92 -16.01 69.64
CA ALA A 777 37.53 -15.63 69.87
C ALA A 777 37.18 -14.21 69.31
N LYS A 778 37.93 -13.67 68.33
CA LYS A 778 37.56 -12.44 67.59
C LYS A 778 37.16 -12.77 66.20
N SER A 779 36.23 -11.98 65.67
CA SER A 779 35.64 -12.13 64.35
C SER A 779 36.24 -11.12 63.35
N PRO A 780 37.26 -11.51 62.57
CA PRO A 780 37.90 -10.61 61.60
C PRO A 780 37.01 -10.38 60.39
N LYS A 781 37.18 -9.20 59.79
CA LYS A 781 36.68 -8.92 58.45
C LYS A 781 37.62 -9.60 57.46
N LEU A 782 37.08 -10.38 56.49
CA LEU A 782 37.85 -11.03 55.44
C LEU A 782 37.57 -10.33 54.09
N ARG A 783 38.61 -10.06 53.33
CA ARG A 783 38.53 -9.62 51.96
C ARG A 783 39.31 -10.58 51.05
N ALA A 784 38.62 -11.16 50.10
CA ALA A 784 39.16 -11.94 49.00
C ALA A 784 39.11 -11.13 47.70
N VAL A 785 40.17 -11.12 46.93
CA VAL A 785 40.27 -10.48 45.63
C VAL A 785 40.79 -11.50 44.64
N LEU A 786 39.96 -11.85 43.67
CA LEU A 786 40.31 -12.72 42.57
C LEU A 786 40.53 -11.87 41.33
N ILE A 787 41.60 -12.06 40.62
CA ILE A 787 41.96 -11.38 39.37
C ILE A 787 42.16 -12.45 38.32
N ALA A 788 41.42 -12.34 37.20
CA ALA A 788 41.67 -13.14 36.02
C ALA A 788 42.28 -12.25 34.91
N ARG A 789 42.99 -12.87 33.98
CA ARG A 789 43.63 -12.17 32.86
C ARG A 789 42.70 -12.16 31.68
N GLU A 790 42.76 -11.13 30.93
CA GLU A 790 42.10 -11.06 29.62
C GLU A 790 42.70 -12.13 28.69
N GLY A 791 41.86 -12.80 27.92
CA GLY A 791 42.25 -13.88 27.02
C GLY A 791 42.45 -15.24 27.68
N ASP A 792 42.36 -15.35 29.02
CA ASP A 792 42.27 -16.65 29.70
C ASP A 792 40.89 -17.23 29.62
N ALA A 793 40.75 -18.54 29.78
CA ALA A 793 39.44 -19.18 29.95
C ALA A 793 38.73 -18.63 31.18
N ASN A 794 37.42 -18.48 31.11
CA ASN A 794 36.59 -17.99 32.20
C ASN A 794 36.56 -19.00 33.35
N ILE A 795 36.25 -18.54 34.55
CA ILE A 795 36.18 -19.41 35.74
C ILE A 795 34.91 -20.22 35.69
N GLY A 796 34.99 -21.54 35.67
CA GLY A 796 33.83 -22.44 35.72
C GLY A 796 33.54 -22.91 37.13
N ARG A 797 34.58 -23.13 37.95
CA ARG A 797 34.44 -23.59 39.34
C ARG A 797 35.50 -22.98 40.23
N SER A 798 35.12 -22.67 41.45
CA SER A 798 36.03 -22.15 42.47
C SER A 798 35.85 -22.84 43.81
N ALA A 799 36.90 -23.36 44.42
CA ALA A 799 36.86 -23.95 45.77
C ALA A 799 37.99 -23.37 46.63
N VAL A 800 37.62 -22.67 47.70
CA VAL A 800 38.56 -22.00 48.59
C VAL A 800 38.45 -22.56 50.00
N LYS A 801 39.57 -23.16 50.53
CA LYS A 801 39.62 -23.66 51.87
C LYS A 801 40.40 -22.69 52.75
N LEU A 802 39.74 -22.22 53.81
CA LEU A 802 40.38 -21.35 54.81
C LEU A 802 41.35 -22.09 55.70
N PRO A 803 42.32 -21.41 56.36
CA PRO A 803 43.16 -22.00 57.39
C PRO A 803 42.34 -22.55 58.54
N LYS A 804 42.79 -23.65 59.18
CA LYS A 804 42.08 -24.28 60.32
C LYS A 804 41.62 -23.31 61.41
N PRO A 805 42.38 -22.26 61.78
CA PRO A 805 41.96 -21.34 62.83
C PRO A 805 40.74 -20.47 62.51
N LEU A 806 40.38 -20.33 61.23
CA LEU A 806 39.19 -19.58 60.79
C LEU A 806 38.01 -20.56 60.66
N ILE A 807 37.06 -20.48 61.57
CA ILE A 807 35.84 -21.31 61.64
C ILE A 807 34.61 -20.43 61.52
N LEU A 808 33.48 -21.04 61.21
CA LEU A 808 32.20 -20.34 61.10
C LEU A 808 31.69 -19.97 62.50
N GLU A 809 31.18 -18.74 62.65
CA GLU A 809 30.58 -18.29 63.93
C GLU A 809 29.18 -18.90 64.05
N GLN A 810 28.95 -19.73 65.04
CA GLN A 810 27.71 -20.46 65.24
C GLN A 810 26.48 -19.55 65.44
N ALA A 811 26.64 -18.42 66.12
CA ALA A 811 25.57 -17.45 66.34
C ALA A 811 25.08 -16.84 65.01
N SER A 812 25.89 -16.88 63.92
CA SER A 812 25.50 -16.39 62.62
C SER A 812 24.61 -17.37 61.84
N LEU A 813 24.51 -18.63 62.26
CA LEU A 813 23.64 -19.64 61.62
C LEU A 813 22.16 -19.46 61.93
N ALA A 814 21.80 -18.64 62.94
CA ALA A 814 20.42 -18.34 63.29
C ALA A 814 19.75 -17.35 62.32
N ASN A 815 20.54 -16.58 61.55
CA ASN A 815 20.01 -15.54 60.68
C ASN A 815 20.28 -15.86 59.19
N VAL A 816 19.55 -16.82 58.65
CA VAL A 816 19.62 -17.24 57.27
C VAL A 816 18.42 -16.80 56.47
N CYS A 817 18.59 -16.39 55.24
CA CYS A 817 17.53 -16.18 54.26
C CYS A 817 17.02 -17.53 53.78
N THR A 818 15.71 -17.75 53.75
CA THR A 818 15.15 -18.97 53.15
C THR A 818 15.27 -18.89 51.63
N ARG A 819 15.17 -20.05 50.94
CA ARG A 819 15.17 -20.06 49.46
C ARG A 819 13.99 -19.30 48.90
N VAL A 820 12.82 -19.39 49.54
CA VAL A 820 11.62 -18.67 49.12
C VAL A 820 11.79 -17.16 49.26
N GLN A 821 12.30 -16.71 50.42
CA GLN A 821 12.59 -15.28 50.62
C GLN A 821 13.63 -14.76 49.63
N PHE A 822 14.63 -15.56 49.32
CA PHE A 822 15.65 -15.16 48.35
C PHE A 822 15.06 -15.03 46.93
N ALA A 823 14.22 -15.98 46.53
CA ALA A 823 13.54 -15.92 45.22
C ALA A 823 12.58 -14.74 45.16
N ALA A 824 11.91 -14.37 46.25
CA ALA A 824 11.05 -13.20 46.36
C ALA A 824 11.81 -11.87 46.56
N ASN A 825 13.16 -11.91 46.57
CA ASN A 825 14.03 -10.74 46.87
C ASN A 825 13.68 -10.08 48.22
N ASP A 826 13.22 -10.86 49.21
CA ASP A 826 12.79 -10.43 50.54
C ASP A 826 13.64 -11.05 51.67
N CYS A 827 14.95 -11.05 51.48
CA CYS A 827 15.88 -11.54 52.51
C CYS A 827 15.98 -10.58 53.70
N PRO A 828 15.94 -11.10 54.96
CA PRO A 828 16.19 -10.28 56.12
C PRO A 828 17.55 -9.59 56.05
N LYS A 829 17.62 -8.32 56.47
CA LYS A 829 18.87 -7.54 56.46
C LYS A 829 19.96 -8.20 57.35
N ASP A 830 19.57 -8.98 58.33
CA ASP A 830 20.47 -9.69 59.24
C ASP A 830 21.09 -10.95 58.63
N SER A 831 20.55 -11.46 57.51
CA SER A 831 21.14 -12.52 56.71
C SER A 831 22.27 -12.08 55.80
N ILE A 832 22.56 -10.75 55.72
CA ILE A 832 23.65 -10.17 54.91
C ILE A 832 24.96 -10.24 55.70
N TYR A 833 25.84 -11.14 55.34
CA TYR A 833 27.15 -11.34 55.96
C TYR A 833 28.34 -10.79 55.14
N GLY A 834 28.04 -10.21 54.01
CA GLY A 834 29.11 -9.63 53.20
C GLY A 834 28.58 -8.77 52.03
N PHE A 835 29.54 -8.33 51.23
CA PHE A 835 29.28 -7.68 49.94
C PHE A 835 30.26 -8.24 48.90
N ALA A 836 29.74 -8.36 47.68
CA ALA A 836 30.55 -8.77 46.53
C ALA A 836 30.52 -7.69 45.43
N GLU A 837 31.59 -7.64 44.67
CA GLU A 837 31.75 -6.77 43.49
C GLU A 837 32.45 -7.55 42.39
N ALA A 838 31.86 -7.60 41.20
CA ALA A 838 32.43 -8.20 40.01
C ALA A 838 32.65 -7.13 38.94
N GLN A 839 33.91 -7.03 38.46
CA GLN A 839 34.25 -6.19 37.31
C GLN A 839 34.41 -7.07 36.08
N THR A 840 33.70 -6.72 35.01
CA THR A 840 33.74 -7.40 33.72
C THR A 840 34.01 -6.39 32.60
N PRO A 841 34.73 -6.75 31.54
CA PRO A 841 34.88 -5.86 30.38
C PRO A 841 33.62 -5.72 29.52
N LEU A 842 32.58 -6.49 29.83
CA LEU A 842 31.31 -6.50 29.06
C LEU A 842 30.36 -5.37 29.46
N LEU A 843 30.49 -4.81 30.68
CA LEU A 843 29.56 -3.84 31.23
C LEU A 843 30.25 -2.50 31.52
N ASP A 844 29.49 -1.39 31.49
CA ASP A 844 30.05 -0.06 31.80
C ASP A 844 30.46 0.10 33.28
N GLY A 845 29.76 -0.58 34.16
CA GLY A 845 30.00 -0.53 35.58
C GLY A 845 30.15 -1.91 36.22
N PRO A 846 30.72 -1.98 37.44
CA PRO A 846 30.80 -3.24 38.15
C PRO A 846 29.45 -3.67 38.68
N LEU A 847 29.20 -4.98 38.67
CA LEU A 847 28.06 -5.57 39.38
C LEU A 847 28.38 -5.60 40.87
N LYS A 848 27.46 -5.17 41.72
CA LYS A 848 27.67 -5.09 43.18
C LYS A 848 26.41 -5.58 43.92
N GLY A 849 26.65 -6.22 45.07
CA GLY A 849 25.53 -6.58 45.87
C GLY A 849 25.81 -7.27 47.19
N PRO A 850 24.80 -7.57 47.99
CA PRO A 850 24.91 -8.25 49.26
C PRO A 850 25.28 -9.72 49.07
N VAL A 851 25.94 -10.25 50.09
CA VAL A 851 26.23 -11.66 50.22
C VAL A 851 25.41 -12.19 51.42
N TYR A 852 24.47 -13.05 51.11
CA TYR A 852 23.58 -13.65 52.09
C TYR A 852 24.11 -15.01 52.55
N LEU A 853 23.72 -15.42 53.78
CA LEU A 853 23.61 -16.82 54.11
C LEU A 853 22.19 -17.27 53.75
N ARG A 854 22.06 -18.29 52.93
CA ARG A 854 20.79 -18.86 52.44
C ARG A 854 20.67 -20.31 52.92
N SER A 855 19.46 -20.70 53.32
CA SER A 855 19.16 -22.09 53.70
C SER A 855 19.50 -23.06 52.56
N SER A 856 20.13 -24.19 52.91
CA SER A 856 20.60 -25.20 51.98
C SER A 856 19.96 -26.56 52.27
N SER A 857 20.18 -27.55 51.40
CA SER A 857 19.81 -28.94 51.56
C SER A 857 20.89 -29.77 52.33
N HIS A 858 21.99 -29.14 52.77
CA HIS A 858 23.09 -29.76 53.50
C HIS A 858 23.30 -29.06 54.85
N GLU A 859 24.22 -29.57 55.69
CA GLU A 859 24.37 -29.16 57.08
C GLU A 859 24.65 -27.66 57.30
N LEU A 860 25.39 -27.00 56.41
CA LEU A 860 25.72 -25.60 56.54
C LEU A 860 24.98 -24.77 55.48
N PRO A 861 24.60 -23.51 55.80
CA PRO A 861 23.95 -22.63 54.80
C PRO A 861 24.85 -22.27 53.65
N ASP A 862 24.29 -21.96 52.51
CA ASP A 862 25.02 -21.48 51.32
C ASP A 862 25.36 -19.99 51.45
N MET A 863 26.46 -19.60 50.84
CA MET A 863 26.90 -18.21 50.72
C MET A 863 26.48 -17.72 49.31
N VAL A 864 25.45 -16.93 49.22
CA VAL A 864 24.91 -16.47 47.94
C VAL A 864 25.24 -15.01 47.75
N ALA A 865 25.92 -14.68 46.64
CA ALA A 865 26.19 -13.31 46.20
C ALA A 865 25.19 -12.89 45.16
N ALA A 866 24.31 -11.95 45.50
CA ALA A 866 23.37 -11.33 44.57
C ALA A 866 23.99 -10.05 44.00
N LEU A 867 24.45 -10.11 42.78
CA LEU A 867 25.18 -9.04 42.11
C LEU A 867 24.24 -8.30 41.15
N ASN A 868 24.01 -7.03 41.38
CA ASN A 868 23.10 -6.20 40.62
C ASN A 868 23.84 -5.11 39.84
N GLY A 869 23.31 -4.73 38.67
CA GLY A 869 23.86 -3.68 37.80
C GLY A 869 23.08 -3.53 36.50
N GLN A 870 23.78 -3.47 35.37
CA GLN A 870 23.11 -3.49 34.06
C GLN A 870 22.37 -4.81 33.81
N VAL A 871 22.83 -5.87 34.44
CA VAL A 871 22.19 -7.19 34.52
C VAL A 871 22.37 -7.74 35.92
N ASP A 872 21.59 -8.70 36.32
CA ASP A 872 21.69 -9.35 37.62
C ASP A 872 22.35 -10.72 37.48
N VAL A 873 23.27 -11.05 38.42
CA VAL A 873 23.96 -12.34 38.48
C VAL A 873 23.98 -12.85 39.91
N VAL A 874 23.61 -14.10 40.11
CA VAL A 874 23.64 -14.80 41.39
C VAL A 874 24.73 -15.85 41.37
N LEU A 875 25.63 -15.79 42.37
CA LEU A 875 26.65 -16.82 42.58
C LEU A 875 26.34 -17.62 43.83
N ASP A 876 26.07 -18.91 43.69
CA ASP A 876 25.78 -19.84 44.80
C ASP A 876 27.04 -20.56 45.27
N GLY A 877 27.43 -20.27 46.49
CA GLY A 877 28.60 -20.79 47.11
C GLY A 877 28.27 -21.74 48.25
N ARG A 878 28.41 -23.04 48.05
CA ARG A 878 28.26 -24.07 49.06
C ARG A 878 29.32 -23.95 50.12
N ILE A 879 28.95 -23.90 51.40
CA ILE A 879 29.83 -23.93 52.55
C ILE A 879 29.88 -25.35 53.14
N ASP A 880 31.03 -25.91 53.35
CA ASP A 880 31.26 -27.17 54.03
C ASP A 880 32.56 -27.18 54.87
N SER A 881 32.68 -28.20 55.75
CA SER A 881 33.89 -28.43 56.55
C SER A 881 34.64 -29.66 56.02
N VAL A 882 35.87 -29.47 55.56
CA VAL A 882 36.70 -30.55 55.04
C VAL A 882 38.04 -30.65 55.80
N LYS A 883 38.20 -31.73 56.52
CA LYS A 883 39.39 -31.99 57.35
C LYS A 883 39.67 -30.82 58.32
N GLY A 884 38.61 -30.36 59.02
CA GLY A 884 38.65 -29.24 59.97
C GLY A 884 38.93 -27.87 59.33
N ARG A 885 38.72 -27.68 58.07
CA ARG A 885 38.85 -26.39 57.35
C ARG A 885 37.52 -26.00 56.69
N LEU A 886 37.10 -24.78 56.92
CA LEU A 886 35.96 -24.20 56.19
C LEU A 886 36.29 -24.08 54.70
N ARG A 887 35.46 -24.63 53.86
CA ARG A 887 35.58 -24.56 52.41
C ARG A 887 34.30 -23.89 51.85
N THR A 888 34.46 -22.92 50.96
CA THR A 888 33.42 -22.37 50.12
C THR A 888 33.64 -22.80 48.67
N THR A 889 32.66 -23.43 48.06
CA THR A 889 32.73 -23.92 46.69
C THR A 889 31.64 -23.27 45.86
N PHE A 890 31.95 -22.58 44.83
CA PHE A 890 31.09 -22.18 43.75
C PHE A 890 31.23 -23.25 42.68
N ASP A 891 30.27 -24.15 42.60
CA ASP A 891 30.31 -25.32 41.70
C ASP A 891 30.01 -24.95 40.26
N THR A 892 29.12 -23.96 40.05
CA THR A 892 28.77 -23.42 38.75
C THR A 892 29.02 -21.92 38.77
N VAL A 893 29.84 -21.44 37.83
CA VAL A 893 30.02 -20.01 37.57
C VAL A 893 29.74 -19.78 36.10
N PRO A 894 28.92 -18.77 35.75
CA PRO A 894 28.63 -18.46 34.34
C PRO A 894 29.90 -18.30 33.50
N ASP A 895 29.85 -18.73 32.23
CA ASP A 895 30.98 -18.57 31.29
C ASP A 895 31.06 -17.15 30.74
N VAL A 896 31.36 -16.22 31.65
CA VAL A 896 31.47 -14.78 31.32
C VAL A 896 32.84 -14.25 31.80
N PRO A 897 33.50 -13.36 31.07
CA PRO A 897 34.79 -12.80 31.49
C PRO A 897 34.61 -11.89 32.70
N VAL A 898 35.36 -12.22 33.76
CA VAL A 898 35.45 -11.42 35.00
C VAL A 898 36.90 -11.00 35.18
N SER A 899 37.21 -9.72 35.06
CA SER A 899 38.56 -9.19 35.26
C SER A 899 38.95 -9.15 36.73
N LYS A 900 37.98 -8.86 37.61
CA LYS A 900 38.22 -8.78 39.06
C LYS A 900 36.95 -9.11 39.83
N PHE A 901 37.07 -9.97 40.82
CA PHE A 901 36.00 -10.27 41.78
C PHE A 901 36.47 -9.98 43.18
N VAL A 902 35.70 -9.21 43.94
CA VAL A 902 36.02 -8.85 45.32
C VAL A 902 34.86 -9.34 46.22
N LEU A 903 35.20 -10.23 47.15
CA LEU A 903 34.29 -10.67 48.20
C LEU A 903 34.78 -10.10 49.53
N THR A 904 33.89 -9.40 50.23
CA THR A 904 34.16 -8.84 51.55
C THR A 904 33.16 -9.46 52.55
N VAL A 905 33.66 -10.27 53.44
CA VAL A 905 32.86 -10.89 54.52
C VAL A 905 32.97 -10.00 55.75
N LYS A 906 31.84 -9.71 56.40
CA LYS A 906 31.73 -8.86 57.58
C LYS A 906 32.46 -9.48 58.78
N GLY A 907 33.08 -8.65 59.58
CA GLY A 907 33.69 -9.00 60.89
C GLY A 907 32.99 -8.23 62.01
N GLY A 908 33.40 -8.50 63.28
CA GLY A 908 32.88 -7.84 64.50
C GLY A 908 31.96 -8.73 65.32
N LYS A 909 31.71 -8.33 66.59
CA LYS A 909 30.95 -9.16 67.57
C LYS A 909 29.49 -9.48 67.18
N LYS A 910 28.78 -8.57 66.44
CA LYS A 910 27.37 -8.74 66.16
C LYS A 910 27.07 -9.41 64.82
N ARG A 911 27.92 -9.29 63.80
CA ARG A 911 27.69 -9.76 62.43
C ARG A 911 28.94 -10.38 61.78
N GLY A 912 29.85 -10.90 62.51
CA GLY A 912 31.05 -11.56 62.00
C GLY A 912 30.71 -12.98 61.57
N LEU A 913 30.89 -13.35 60.32
CA LEU A 913 30.66 -14.70 59.78
C LEU A 913 31.74 -15.67 60.25
N LEU A 914 32.98 -15.17 60.48
CA LEU A 914 34.10 -15.97 60.80
C LEU A 914 34.63 -15.64 62.23
N VAL A 915 35.07 -16.66 62.98
CA VAL A 915 35.69 -16.50 64.26
C VAL A 915 37.04 -17.25 64.31
N ASN A 916 38.02 -16.71 65.09
CA ASN A 916 39.34 -17.30 65.22
C ASN A 916 39.39 -18.27 66.39
N SER A 917 39.75 -19.50 66.15
CA SER A 917 40.00 -20.49 67.21
C SER A 917 41.34 -20.27 67.91
N THR A 918 42.32 -19.57 67.25
CA THR A 918 43.64 -19.22 67.78
C THR A 918 44.05 -17.80 67.39
N ASN A 919 45.19 -17.32 67.97
CA ASN A 919 45.77 -16.04 67.51
C ASN A 919 46.39 -16.18 66.12
N LEU A 920 45.85 -15.43 65.14
CA LEU A 920 46.28 -15.47 63.77
C LEU A 920 47.68 -14.85 63.55
N CYS A 921 48.23 -14.15 64.52
CA CYS A 921 49.59 -13.59 64.49
C CYS A 921 50.69 -14.58 64.90
N ALA A 922 50.32 -15.74 65.48
CA ALA A 922 51.28 -16.72 65.96
C ALA A 922 52.10 -17.37 64.82
N LYS A 923 51.55 -17.54 63.65
CA LYS A 923 52.21 -18.09 62.47
C LYS A 923 51.64 -17.57 61.15
N LYS A 924 52.38 -17.79 60.08
CA LYS A 924 51.92 -17.43 58.71
C LYS A 924 50.98 -18.51 58.19
N TYR A 925 49.71 -18.14 57.87
CA TYR A 925 48.72 -19.06 57.36
C TYR A 925 48.64 -18.97 55.82
N LYS A 926 48.34 -20.10 55.16
CA LYS A 926 48.06 -20.20 53.73
C LYS A 926 46.64 -20.70 53.53
N VAL A 927 45.95 -20.11 52.55
CA VAL A 927 44.68 -20.56 52.00
C VAL A 927 44.97 -21.60 50.92
N ILE A 928 44.07 -22.56 50.74
CA ILE A 928 44.14 -23.51 49.62
C ILE A 928 43.01 -23.15 48.65
N ALA A 929 43.36 -22.71 47.45
CA ALA A 929 42.41 -22.38 46.44
C ALA A 929 42.58 -23.30 45.21
N ARG A 930 41.48 -23.84 44.74
CA ARG A 930 41.40 -24.67 43.53
C ARG A 930 40.42 -24.04 42.55
N PHE A 931 40.85 -23.74 41.37
CA PHE A 931 40.00 -23.19 40.30
C PHE A 931 39.99 -24.16 39.14
N THR A 932 38.84 -24.27 38.50
CA THR A 932 38.69 -24.96 37.21
C THR A 932 38.16 -23.95 36.22
N GLY A 933 38.79 -23.81 35.07
CA GLY A 933 38.32 -22.98 33.97
C GLY A 933 37.18 -23.65 33.24
N GLN A 934 36.41 -22.87 32.49
CA GLN A 934 35.37 -23.39 31.61
C GLN A 934 35.94 -24.38 30.56
N ASN A 935 37.17 -24.21 30.16
CA ASN A 935 37.91 -25.14 29.29
C ASN A 935 38.48 -26.37 30.01
N GLY A 936 38.10 -26.63 31.26
CA GLY A 936 38.55 -27.76 32.09
C GLY A 936 39.95 -27.62 32.68
N LYS A 937 40.75 -26.61 32.34
CA LYS A 937 42.10 -26.39 32.94
C LYS A 937 42.00 -26.07 34.42
N LYS A 938 42.95 -26.56 35.21
CA LYS A 938 42.96 -26.43 36.67
C LYS A 938 44.09 -25.51 37.13
N ALA A 939 43.78 -24.60 38.06
CA ALA A 939 44.78 -23.75 38.72
C ALA A 939 44.69 -23.93 40.24
N ASN A 940 45.74 -24.50 40.82
CA ASN A 940 45.83 -24.75 42.24
C ASN A 940 46.80 -23.75 42.90
N GLN A 941 46.34 -23.06 43.93
CA GLN A 941 47.09 -22.00 44.58
C GLN A 941 47.08 -22.14 46.08
N LYS A 942 48.16 -21.66 46.71
CA LYS A 942 48.32 -21.60 48.19
C LYS A 942 48.66 -20.16 48.63
N PRO A 943 47.81 -19.15 48.38
CA PRO A 943 48.11 -17.78 48.73
C PRO A 943 48.28 -17.59 50.23
N LYS A 944 49.21 -16.69 50.60
CA LYS A 944 49.39 -16.29 52.01
C LYS A 944 48.18 -15.45 52.44
N LEU A 945 47.58 -15.80 53.60
CA LEU A 945 46.60 -14.96 54.26
C LEU A 945 47.29 -13.74 54.83
N ARG A 946 47.05 -12.53 54.31
CA ARG A 946 47.62 -11.30 54.86
C ARG A 946 46.86 -10.90 56.10
N THR A 947 47.62 -10.70 57.20
CA THR A 947 47.09 -10.33 58.52
C THR A 947 47.66 -8.96 58.93
N PRO A 948 46.93 -8.16 59.73
CA PRO A 948 47.36 -6.86 60.21
C PRO A 948 48.34 -6.98 61.40
N CYS A 949 49.11 -8.08 61.52
CA CYS A 949 50.08 -8.31 62.59
C CYS A 949 51.25 -7.35 62.41
N ARG A 950 51.59 -6.60 63.47
CA ARG A 950 52.82 -5.79 63.54
C ARG A 950 54.03 -6.72 63.42
N LYS A 951 54.98 -6.36 62.61
CA LYS A 951 56.33 -6.99 62.65
C LYS A 951 56.97 -6.64 63.98
N HIS A 952 57.26 -7.65 64.89
CA HIS A 952 58.10 -7.41 66.00
C HIS A 952 59.50 -7.09 65.43
N HIS A 953 59.93 -5.83 65.58
CA HIS A 953 61.38 -5.55 65.53
C HIS A 953 61.99 -6.32 66.60
N LYS A 954 62.91 -7.28 66.30
CA LYS A 954 63.85 -7.85 67.28
C LYS A 954 64.69 -6.69 67.75
N LYS A 955 64.46 -6.27 68.97
CA LYS A 955 65.44 -5.43 69.69
C LYS A 955 66.76 -6.24 69.71
N GLY A 956 67.77 -5.73 69.02
CA GLY A 956 69.12 -6.26 69.11
C GLY A 956 69.58 -6.11 70.52
N LYS A 957 70.00 -7.23 71.14
CA LYS A 957 70.76 -7.20 72.36
C LYS A 957 72.09 -6.49 72.09
N LYS A 958 72.22 -5.24 72.55
CA LYS A 958 73.52 -4.66 72.73
C LYS A 958 74.24 -5.50 73.81
N LYS A 959 75.29 -6.21 73.44
CA LYS A 959 76.33 -6.65 74.39
C LYS A 959 77.13 -5.43 74.80
N GLY A 960 76.96 -5.05 76.03
CA GLY A 960 77.85 -4.12 76.66
C GLY A 960 79.19 -4.74 76.91
N ARG A 961 80.16 -3.90 76.79
CA ARG A 961 81.39 -3.90 77.54
C ARG A 961 81.47 -2.60 78.25
#